data_2d61034d1a53b0bbe4537a87ccb355d8
#
_entry.id   2d61034d1a53b0bbe4537a87ccb355d8
#
_cell.length_a   1.000
_cell.length_b   1.000
_cell.length_c   1.000
_cell.angle_alpha   90.00
_cell.angle_beta   90.00
_cell.angle_gamma   90.00
#
_symmetry.space_group_name_H-M   'P 1'
#
loop_
_entity.id
_entity.type
_entity.pdbx_description
1 polymer ?
#
loop_
_entity_poly.entity_id
_entity_poly.type
_entity_poly.pdbx_seq_one_letter_code
_entity_poly.pdbx_strand_id
1 'polypeptide(L)'
;MEEMPKNYDPQAAEPELIEKWMKADCYGRSKGTEDRTVVIPPPNVTGILHMGHAMDDTIQDTYIRYSRMRGYSTRWILGTDHAGIATQTKVDKKLKSEGISRLEIGREKFLDACWDWTREYGGTIVSQIKRMGCSIDFNDEKFTMSPEYTQAVRKVFVDWYHDQLIYRGKRIVNWCPHCETSISDDEAEYADEKGHLWYLRYPLKEPVNGVEYITVATTRPETMLGDTGVAVSPQDPEKADLVGKTVILPIVDREIPIFSDWHVDAGFGTGFVKVTPAHDPNDFAMGQTHNLEQINIFDEHAVVVDGYGEFSGLDRDQAREAIVAWFEEHGLLDHVEDLDHSVMHCYRCGTTLEPWLSEQWFVAVDKLKEPAAQVVKDGQVTFHPERWTQTYLTWMENLRDWNISRQLWWGHRIPVFYCDDCGWQDALMEDTDVCPKCGGHHVHQDEDVLDTWFSSQLWTFATQGWPDHPEQLEGHHPTQVLVTARDIIALWVARMIMSSLYFTKEIPFHDVYIYATILAKDGSRMSKSKGNGVDPMDLIAKYGADAMRYNLLTLITNNQDVKFDAVLDKKTRELIESPRTDQARSFVTKIWNASRFVQMNLDGYTAGMPKAETPEDAWMFSRLAKVVAETTEQLETYGFGEYARNIQSFFWNDVCDWYIELCKGRLLDGTPDQRLQVQRNLVFVLDVSMRLLHPAMPFVTESVWDALPASGLLSHDAEFLMISEWPDPEKLASFVDEAAEHNFSLAKTVVSAVRSSRARYRLSPKTDLAVVVKAPAQDVAALKEQAAFIQNVGRVSSLEVAEAPQKPAGSVSVTDAGLEMYVVLGELVDLAAEAKRLQKDLESAKKELSGVERTLANQGFVAKAAPEVIEKKRARAEELTTLVAQLEQQIADFS
;
A
#
# COMPACT_ATOMS: atom_id res chain seq x y z
N MET A 1 -22.78 17.66 -33.15
CA MET A 1 -22.26 17.40 -31.82
C MET A 1 -23.09 18.16 -30.80
N GLU A 2 -23.52 17.50 -29.72
CA GLU A 2 -24.23 18.15 -28.61
C GLU A 2 -23.19 18.99 -27.82
N GLU A 3 -23.60 20.20 -27.39
CA GLU A 3 -22.67 21.10 -26.66
C GLU A 3 -22.42 20.58 -25.26
N MET A 4 -21.14 20.48 -24.86
CA MET A 4 -20.75 20.11 -23.51
C MET A 4 -21.35 21.05 -22.46
N PRO A 5 -21.93 20.52 -21.34
CA PRO A 5 -22.43 21.34 -20.24
C PRO A 5 -21.35 22.29 -19.69
N LYS A 6 -21.80 23.41 -19.10
CA LYS A 6 -20.88 24.39 -18.53
C LYS A 6 -19.95 23.79 -17.45
N ASN A 7 -20.47 22.90 -16.62
CA ASN A 7 -19.74 22.24 -15.54
C ASN A 7 -19.85 20.72 -15.70
N TYR A 8 -18.80 20.00 -15.34
CA TYR A 8 -18.82 18.56 -15.17
C TYR A 8 -19.47 18.20 -13.83
N ASP A 9 -20.45 17.31 -13.86
CA ASP A 9 -21.10 16.75 -12.65
C ASP A 9 -20.74 15.27 -12.50
N PRO A 10 -19.78 14.92 -11.64
CA PRO A 10 -19.37 13.54 -11.46
C PRO A 10 -20.48 12.67 -10.84
N GLN A 11 -21.38 13.26 -10.03
CA GLN A 11 -22.44 12.50 -9.38
C GLN A 11 -23.51 12.02 -10.37
N ALA A 12 -23.67 12.73 -11.48
CA ALA A 12 -24.57 12.31 -12.57
C ALA A 12 -23.82 11.41 -13.59
N ALA A 13 -22.63 11.82 -14.03
CA ALA A 13 -21.90 11.17 -15.12
C ALA A 13 -21.34 9.79 -14.75
N GLU A 14 -20.76 9.65 -13.55
CA GLU A 14 -20.06 8.41 -13.16
C GLU A 14 -20.99 7.19 -13.11
N PRO A 15 -22.17 7.23 -12.45
CA PRO A 15 -23.10 6.10 -12.46
C PRO A 15 -23.61 5.74 -13.87
N GLU A 16 -23.90 6.74 -14.70
CA GLU A 16 -24.37 6.52 -16.07
C GLU A 16 -23.32 5.81 -16.92
N LEU A 17 -22.07 6.22 -16.83
CA LEU A 17 -20.96 5.59 -17.56
C LEU A 17 -20.71 4.15 -17.10
N ILE A 18 -20.76 3.88 -15.80
CA ILE A 18 -20.65 2.52 -15.26
C ILE A 18 -21.72 1.61 -15.87
N GLU A 19 -22.97 2.06 -15.91
CA GLU A 19 -24.06 1.28 -16.49
C GLU A 19 -23.86 1.03 -18.00
N LYS A 20 -23.39 2.03 -18.75
CA LYS A 20 -23.08 1.90 -20.18
C LYS A 20 -21.97 0.87 -20.42
N TRP A 21 -20.86 0.96 -19.69
CA TRP A 21 -19.73 0.03 -19.80
C TRP A 21 -20.09 -1.41 -19.43
N MET A 22 -20.89 -1.58 -18.36
CA MET A 22 -21.38 -2.91 -17.97
C MET A 22 -22.32 -3.50 -19.01
N LYS A 23 -23.25 -2.70 -19.56
CA LYS A 23 -24.20 -3.16 -20.59
C LYS A 23 -23.49 -3.57 -21.88
N ALA A 24 -22.39 -2.89 -22.21
CA ALA A 24 -21.56 -3.20 -23.38
C ALA A 24 -20.51 -4.29 -23.12
N ASP A 25 -20.50 -4.89 -21.92
CA ASP A 25 -19.54 -5.93 -21.49
C ASP A 25 -18.06 -5.52 -21.65
N CYS A 26 -17.77 -4.24 -21.36
CA CYS A 26 -16.39 -3.71 -21.50
C CYS A 26 -15.43 -4.24 -20.45
N TYR A 27 -15.93 -4.86 -19.37
CA TYR A 27 -15.16 -5.35 -18.24
C TYR A 27 -14.74 -6.82 -18.35
N GLY A 28 -15.43 -7.58 -19.19
CA GLY A 28 -15.12 -8.96 -19.47
C GLY A 28 -13.76 -9.15 -20.13
N ARG A 29 -13.42 -10.40 -20.41
CA ARG A 29 -12.15 -10.74 -21.08
C ARG A 29 -12.08 -10.07 -22.44
N SER A 30 -11.08 -9.19 -22.61
CA SER A 30 -10.81 -8.58 -23.92
C SER A 30 -10.10 -9.57 -24.87
N LYS A 31 -10.23 -9.38 -26.17
CA LYS A 31 -9.54 -10.16 -27.19
C LYS A 31 -8.24 -9.45 -27.52
N GLY A 32 -7.14 -10.13 -27.37
CA GLY A 32 -5.79 -9.60 -27.65
C GLY A 32 -4.81 -10.67 -28.05
N THR A 33 -3.57 -10.28 -28.29
CA THR A 33 -2.48 -11.16 -28.75
C THR A 33 -1.72 -11.83 -27.63
N GLU A 34 -1.66 -11.20 -26.45
CA GLU A 34 -0.98 -11.67 -25.25
C GLU A 34 -1.90 -11.48 -24.05
N ASP A 35 -1.89 -12.42 -23.13
CA ASP A 35 -2.73 -12.36 -21.94
C ASP A 35 -2.09 -11.48 -20.85
N ARG A 36 -2.92 -10.66 -20.19
CA ARG A 36 -2.59 -9.85 -19.02
C ARG A 36 -3.65 -10.09 -17.95
N THR A 37 -3.36 -10.99 -17.04
CA THR A 37 -4.28 -11.33 -15.96
C THR A 37 -3.81 -10.73 -14.64
N VAL A 38 -4.75 -10.16 -13.90
CA VAL A 38 -4.55 -9.65 -12.54
C VAL A 38 -5.62 -10.26 -11.65
N VAL A 39 -5.28 -10.60 -10.44
CA VAL A 39 -6.21 -11.05 -9.41
C VAL A 39 -6.28 -10.00 -8.31
N ILE A 40 -7.48 -9.59 -7.93
CA ILE A 40 -7.64 -8.68 -6.78
C ILE A 40 -7.21 -9.39 -5.50
N PRO A 41 -6.46 -8.76 -4.56
CA PRO A 41 -6.39 -9.28 -3.21
C PRO A 41 -7.80 -9.34 -2.63
N PRO A 42 -8.36 -10.54 -2.37
CA PRO A 42 -9.77 -10.65 -2.06
C PRO A 42 -10.10 -9.96 -0.74
N PRO A 43 -10.91 -8.89 -0.74
CA PRO A 43 -11.25 -8.21 0.50
C PRO A 43 -12.00 -9.13 1.46
N ASN A 44 -11.64 -9.05 2.74
CA ASN A 44 -12.31 -9.76 3.82
C ASN A 44 -13.74 -9.27 4.01
N VAL A 45 -14.73 -10.15 4.06
CA VAL A 45 -16.16 -9.81 4.27
C VAL A 45 -16.48 -9.34 5.70
N THR A 46 -15.60 -8.53 6.27
CA THR A 46 -15.69 -8.04 7.66
C THR A 46 -16.24 -6.64 7.80
N GLY A 47 -16.53 -5.97 6.69
CA GLY A 47 -17.05 -4.61 6.64
C GLY A 47 -16.83 -3.92 5.30
N ILE A 48 -16.90 -2.58 5.30
CA ILE A 48 -16.67 -1.74 4.12
C ILE A 48 -15.18 -1.61 3.80
N LEU A 49 -14.86 -1.25 2.54
CA LEU A 49 -13.51 -0.97 2.09
C LEU A 49 -12.90 0.25 2.82
N HIS A 50 -11.59 0.37 2.80
CA HIS A 50 -10.82 1.49 3.35
C HIS A 50 -9.84 2.03 2.30
N MET A 51 -9.13 3.13 2.61
CA MET A 51 -8.22 3.79 1.66
C MET A 51 -7.10 2.89 1.13
N GLY A 52 -6.68 1.86 1.90
CA GLY A 52 -5.71 0.87 1.42
C GLY A 52 -6.26 0.06 0.23
N HIS A 53 -7.49 -0.42 0.33
CA HIS A 53 -8.17 -1.08 -0.80
C HIS A 53 -8.35 -0.13 -2.00
N ALA A 54 -8.76 1.13 -1.74
CA ALA A 54 -8.91 2.10 -2.81
C ALA A 54 -7.59 2.39 -3.57
N MET A 55 -6.45 2.39 -2.86
CA MET A 55 -5.12 2.50 -3.47
C MET A 55 -4.81 1.27 -4.33
N ASP A 56 -4.98 0.10 -3.77
CA ASP A 56 -4.74 -1.18 -4.41
C ASP A 56 -5.55 -1.34 -5.70
N ASP A 57 -6.86 -1.16 -5.59
CA ASP A 57 -7.81 -1.27 -6.71
C ASP A 57 -7.54 -0.21 -7.80
N THR A 58 -7.16 1.03 -7.39
CA THR A 58 -6.82 2.09 -8.35
C THR A 58 -5.57 1.76 -9.15
N ILE A 59 -4.53 1.18 -8.52
CA ILE A 59 -3.30 0.76 -9.20
C ILE A 59 -3.61 -0.36 -10.19
N GLN A 60 -4.34 -1.38 -9.77
CA GLN A 60 -4.71 -2.51 -10.62
C GLN A 60 -5.57 -2.06 -11.81
N ASP A 61 -6.58 -1.21 -11.57
CA ASP A 61 -7.43 -0.70 -12.64
C ASP A 61 -6.67 0.17 -13.65
N THR A 62 -5.72 0.99 -13.16
CA THR A 62 -4.84 1.78 -14.04
C THR A 62 -4.04 0.87 -14.97
N TYR A 63 -3.46 -0.21 -14.44
CA TYR A 63 -2.71 -1.19 -15.22
C TYR A 63 -3.60 -1.95 -16.22
N ILE A 64 -4.78 -2.40 -15.80
CA ILE A 64 -5.72 -3.15 -16.63
C ILE A 64 -6.29 -2.29 -17.75
N ARG A 65 -6.68 -1.03 -17.48
CA ARG A 65 -7.15 -0.10 -18.51
C ARG A 65 -6.08 0.18 -19.55
N TYR A 66 -4.86 0.47 -19.08
CA TYR A 66 -3.71 0.63 -19.97
C TYR A 66 -3.48 -0.63 -20.84
N SER A 67 -3.43 -1.80 -20.21
CA SER A 67 -3.21 -3.08 -20.91
C SER A 67 -4.30 -3.35 -21.97
N ARG A 68 -5.57 -3.06 -21.65
CA ARG A 68 -6.70 -3.19 -22.58
C ARG A 68 -6.52 -2.27 -23.78
N MET A 69 -6.17 -1.02 -23.55
CA MET A 69 -5.93 -0.05 -24.63
C MET A 69 -4.67 -0.40 -25.48
N ARG A 70 -3.69 -1.10 -24.90
CA ARG A 70 -2.53 -1.66 -25.64
C ARG A 70 -2.89 -2.84 -26.54
N GLY A 71 -4.10 -3.37 -26.43
CA GLY A 71 -4.56 -4.52 -27.21
C GLY A 71 -4.16 -5.87 -26.63
N TYR A 72 -3.81 -5.94 -25.33
CA TYR A 72 -3.62 -7.21 -24.64
C TYR A 72 -4.97 -7.89 -24.36
N SER A 73 -4.96 -9.21 -24.23
CA SER A 73 -6.09 -9.99 -23.72
C SER A 73 -6.14 -9.83 -22.20
N THR A 74 -6.99 -8.94 -21.71
CA THR A 74 -7.02 -8.62 -20.27
C THR A 74 -8.08 -9.42 -19.53
N ARG A 75 -7.75 -9.86 -18.31
CA ARG A 75 -8.67 -10.42 -17.34
C ARG A 75 -8.32 -9.88 -15.95
N TRP A 76 -9.29 -9.28 -15.28
CA TRP A 76 -9.15 -8.87 -13.88
C TRP A 76 -10.19 -9.60 -13.04
N ILE A 77 -9.73 -10.50 -12.16
CA ILE A 77 -10.58 -11.43 -11.41
C ILE A 77 -11.06 -10.76 -10.13
N LEU A 78 -12.38 -10.64 -9.98
CA LEU A 78 -13.09 -10.16 -8.80
C LEU A 78 -13.27 -11.30 -7.79
N GLY A 79 -13.20 -10.99 -6.51
CA GLY A 79 -13.67 -11.89 -5.47
C GLY A 79 -13.46 -11.38 -4.08
N THR A 80 -13.96 -12.16 -3.11
CA THR A 80 -13.92 -11.85 -1.68
C THR A 80 -13.43 -13.04 -0.87
N ASP A 81 -12.84 -12.77 0.29
CA ASP A 81 -12.37 -13.79 1.23
C ASP A 81 -13.36 -13.96 2.39
N HIS A 82 -13.62 -15.22 2.78
CA HIS A 82 -14.49 -15.57 3.89
C HIS A 82 -13.96 -15.11 5.25
N ALA A 83 -12.64 -14.90 5.38
CA ALA A 83 -11.96 -14.33 6.54
C ALA A 83 -12.32 -15.00 7.87
N GLY A 84 -12.06 -16.29 7.99
CA GLY A 84 -12.44 -17.19 9.08
C GLY A 84 -12.63 -16.57 10.46
N ILE A 85 -11.55 -16.34 11.23
CA ILE A 85 -11.62 -15.76 12.57
C ILE A 85 -12.23 -14.35 12.60
N ALA A 86 -11.97 -13.55 11.56
CA ALA A 86 -12.42 -12.17 11.52
C ALA A 86 -13.93 -12.06 11.35
N THR A 87 -14.50 -12.82 10.43
CA THR A 87 -15.95 -12.88 10.20
C THR A 87 -16.67 -13.51 11.38
N GLN A 88 -16.18 -14.65 11.91
CA GLN A 88 -16.73 -15.28 13.10
C GLN A 88 -16.81 -14.30 14.27
N THR A 89 -15.74 -13.58 14.56
CA THR A 89 -15.71 -12.60 15.65
C THR A 89 -16.72 -11.47 15.46
N LYS A 90 -16.93 -11.00 14.21
CA LYS A 90 -17.92 -9.96 13.89
C LYS A 90 -19.35 -10.44 14.11
N VAL A 91 -19.66 -11.64 13.63
CA VAL A 91 -20.99 -12.27 13.78
C VAL A 91 -21.28 -12.57 15.25
N ASP A 92 -20.32 -13.14 15.99
CA ASP A 92 -20.45 -13.40 17.42
C ASP A 92 -20.73 -12.11 18.21
N LYS A 93 -19.99 -11.03 17.91
CA LYS A 93 -20.22 -9.71 18.52
C LYS A 93 -21.60 -9.16 18.20
N LYS A 94 -22.09 -9.32 16.96
CA LYS A 94 -23.45 -8.92 16.56
C LYS A 94 -24.49 -9.69 17.37
N LEU A 95 -24.39 -11.02 17.41
CA LEU A 95 -25.32 -11.89 18.13
C LEU A 95 -25.32 -11.57 19.64
N LYS A 96 -24.14 -11.38 20.25
CA LYS A 96 -24.03 -10.97 21.68
C LYS A 96 -24.71 -9.63 21.93
N SER A 97 -24.63 -8.66 21.00
CA SER A 97 -25.34 -7.37 21.14
C SER A 97 -26.86 -7.52 21.07
N GLU A 98 -27.33 -8.60 20.44
CA GLU A 98 -28.74 -8.99 20.38
C GLU A 98 -29.17 -9.91 21.55
N GLY A 99 -28.24 -10.21 22.46
CA GLY A 99 -28.48 -11.08 23.63
C GLY A 99 -28.43 -12.58 23.30
N ILE A 100 -27.83 -12.96 22.18
CA ILE A 100 -27.76 -14.34 21.68
C ILE A 100 -26.35 -14.89 21.86
N SER A 101 -26.20 -16.05 22.48
CA SER A 101 -24.94 -16.79 22.58
C SER A 101 -24.79 -17.78 21.42
N ARG A 102 -23.64 -17.82 20.75
CA ARG A 102 -23.35 -18.82 19.70
C ARG A 102 -23.46 -20.24 20.23
N LEU A 103 -23.05 -20.50 21.49
CA LEU A 103 -23.09 -21.82 22.09
C LEU A 103 -24.54 -22.29 22.33
N GLU A 104 -25.47 -21.36 22.61
CA GLU A 104 -26.90 -21.69 22.82
C GLU A 104 -27.61 -22.00 21.52
N ILE A 105 -27.27 -21.29 20.42
CA ILE A 105 -27.93 -21.53 19.12
C ILE A 105 -27.34 -22.73 18.35
N GLY A 106 -26.10 -23.13 18.68
CA GLY A 106 -25.38 -24.23 18.05
C GLY A 106 -24.74 -23.88 16.70
N ARG A 107 -23.86 -24.78 16.23
CA ARG A 107 -23.00 -24.58 15.06
C ARG A 107 -23.78 -24.25 13.77
N GLU A 108 -24.83 -25.02 13.47
CA GLU A 108 -25.60 -24.84 12.24
C GLU A 108 -26.19 -23.43 12.12
N LYS A 109 -26.94 -22.99 13.13
CA LYS A 109 -27.58 -21.66 13.12
C LYS A 109 -26.56 -20.52 13.16
N PHE A 110 -25.41 -20.76 13.80
CA PHE A 110 -24.33 -19.77 13.76
C PHE A 110 -23.73 -19.66 12.35
N LEU A 111 -23.54 -20.77 11.66
CA LEU A 111 -23.09 -20.77 10.27
C LEU A 111 -24.09 -20.07 9.33
N ASP A 112 -25.40 -20.27 9.53
CA ASP A 112 -26.41 -19.52 8.80
C ASP A 112 -26.26 -18.00 8.99
N ALA A 113 -26.03 -17.55 10.21
CA ALA A 113 -25.79 -16.14 10.51
C ALA A 113 -24.49 -15.62 9.85
N CYS A 114 -23.44 -16.45 9.74
CA CYS A 114 -22.22 -16.10 9.02
C CYS A 114 -22.47 -15.97 7.50
N TRP A 115 -23.28 -16.87 6.91
CA TRP A 115 -23.66 -16.77 5.51
C TRP A 115 -24.52 -15.52 5.22
N ASP A 116 -25.43 -15.15 6.11
CA ASP A 116 -26.21 -13.91 6.01
C ASP A 116 -25.32 -12.68 6.03
N TRP A 117 -24.37 -12.66 6.97
CA TRP A 117 -23.35 -11.61 7.08
C TRP A 117 -22.53 -11.49 5.79
N THR A 118 -22.07 -12.60 5.25
CA THR A 118 -21.25 -12.65 4.03
C THR A 118 -22.02 -12.13 2.82
N ARG A 119 -23.30 -12.47 2.66
CA ARG A 119 -24.15 -11.94 1.59
C ARG A 119 -24.31 -10.42 1.68
N GLU A 120 -24.52 -9.88 2.89
CA GLU A 120 -24.69 -8.45 3.13
C GLU A 120 -23.42 -7.66 2.82
N TYR A 121 -22.30 -8.05 3.42
CA TYR A 121 -21.05 -7.29 3.29
C TYR A 121 -20.28 -7.58 2.00
N GLY A 122 -20.34 -8.78 1.45
CA GLY A 122 -19.81 -9.08 0.13
C GLY A 122 -20.46 -8.20 -0.95
N GLY A 123 -21.77 -8.12 -0.98
CA GLY A 123 -22.49 -7.24 -1.90
C GLY A 123 -22.15 -5.76 -1.72
N THR A 124 -21.93 -5.32 -0.48
CA THR A 124 -21.49 -3.94 -0.19
C THR A 124 -20.09 -3.67 -0.76
N ILE A 125 -19.14 -4.57 -0.54
CA ILE A 125 -17.76 -4.47 -1.05
C ILE A 125 -17.77 -4.36 -2.59
N VAL A 126 -18.48 -5.27 -3.27
CA VAL A 126 -18.59 -5.27 -4.74
C VAL A 126 -19.21 -3.95 -5.25
N SER A 127 -20.23 -3.43 -4.56
CA SER A 127 -20.82 -2.13 -4.86
C SER A 127 -19.83 -0.97 -4.71
N GLN A 128 -18.95 -1.00 -3.69
CA GLN A 128 -17.94 0.02 -3.48
C GLN A 128 -16.83 -0.04 -4.56
N ILE A 129 -16.35 -1.25 -4.94
CA ILE A 129 -15.40 -1.45 -6.04
C ILE A 129 -16.00 -0.88 -7.35
N LYS A 130 -17.26 -1.17 -7.62
CA LYS A 130 -17.97 -0.64 -8.78
C LYS A 130 -18.04 0.90 -8.75
N ARG A 131 -18.35 1.49 -7.59
CA ARG A 131 -18.47 2.94 -7.43
C ARG A 131 -17.12 3.67 -7.55
N MET A 132 -16.01 3.01 -7.22
CA MET A 132 -14.65 3.52 -7.46
C MET A 132 -14.29 3.55 -8.95
N GLY A 133 -15.10 2.94 -9.82
CA GLY A 133 -14.87 2.91 -11.26
C GLY A 133 -13.89 1.83 -11.70
N CYS A 134 -13.71 0.77 -10.91
CA CYS A 134 -12.86 -0.36 -11.26
C CYS A 134 -13.47 -1.14 -12.45
N SER A 135 -12.64 -1.40 -13.46
CA SER A 135 -13.03 -2.12 -14.68
C SER A 135 -12.85 -3.63 -14.57
N ILE A 136 -13.23 -4.18 -13.41
CA ILE A 136 -13.17 -5.60 -13.06
C ILE A 136 -14.43 -6.33 -13.58
N ASP A 137 -14.31 -7.61 -13.91
CA ASP A 137 -15.46 -8.40 -14.39
C ASP A 137 -16.41 -8.74 -13.25
N PHE A 138 -17.51 -8.00 -13.16
CA PHE A 138 -18.58 -8.22 -12.16
C PHE A 138 -19.47 -9.45 -12.45
N ASN A 139 -19.31 -10.10 -13.60
CA ASN A 139 -20.06 -11.31 -13.94
C ASN A 139 -19.33 -12.59 -13.52
N ASP A 140 -18.03 -12.50 -13.17
CA ASP A 140 -17.18 -13.62 -12.77
C ASP A 140 -16.65 -13.44 -11.33
N GLU A 141 -17.57 -13.19 -10.37
CA GLU A 141 -17.22 -13.02 -8.96
C GLU A 141 -16.81 -14.36 -8.33
N LYS A 142 -15.66 -14.38 -7.64
CA LYS A 142 -15.13 -15.54 -6.91
C LYS A 142 -15.26 -15.34 -5.39
N PHE A 143 -15.47 -16.45 -4.70
CA PHE A 143 -15.53 -16.45 -3.24
C PHE A 143 -14.77 -17.66 -2.69
N THR A 144 -13.91 -17.43 -1.70
CA THR A 144 -13.05 -18.50 -1.15
C THR A 144 -13.81 -19.68 -0.51
N MET A 145 -15.12 -19.55 -0.25
CA MET A 145 -15.98 -20.65 0.20
C MET A 145 -17.06 -21.04 -0.82
N SER A 146 -16.91 -20.66 -2.10
CA SER A 146 -17.78 -21.23 -3.14
C SER A 146 -17.57 -22.74 -3.26
N PRO A 147 -18.53 -23.52 -3.74
CA PRO A 147 -18.40 -24.99 -3.86
C PRO A 147 -17.14 -25.43 -4.64
N GLU A 148 -16.91 -24.79 -5.80
CA GLU A 148 -15.75 -25.10 -6.66
C GLU A 148 -14.43 -24.77 -5.96
N TYR A 149 -14.39 -23.61 -5.30
CA TYR A 149 -13.19 -23.20 -4.55
C TYR A 149 -12.93 -24.10 -3.34
N THR A 150 -13.98 -24.52 -2.64
CA THR A 150 -13.93 -25.47 -1.52
C THR A 150 -13.37 -26.83 -1.97
N GLN A 151 -13.71 -27.28 -3.17
CA GLN A 151 -13.15 -28.49 -3.77
C GLN A 151 -11.63 -28.36 -3.98
N ALA A 152 -11.18 -27.21 -4.50
CA ALA A 152 -9.76 -26.94 -4.68
C ALA A 152 -9.00 -26.93 -3.34
N VAL A 153 -9.55 -26.27 -2.31
CA VAL A 153 -8.97 -26.26 -0.95
C VAL A 153 -8.87 -27.67 -0.39
N ARG A 154 -9.94 -28.46 -0.52
CA ARG A 154 -9.98 -29.85 -0.05
C ARG A 154 -8.96 -30.73 -0.76
N LYS A 155 -8.82 -30.56 -2.09
CA LYS A 155 -7.83 -31.29 -2.87
C LYS A 155 -6.40 -30.99 -2.42
N VAL A 156 -6.07 -29.73 -2.20
CA VAL A 156 -4.75 -29.32 -1.70
C VAL A 156 -4.45 -29.99 -0.35
N PHE A 157 -5.41 -29.99 0.57
CA PHE A 157 -5.23 -30.63 1.87
C PHE A 157 -5.01 -32.14 1.72
N VAL A 158 -5.86 -32.83 0.96
CA VAL A 158 -5.81 -34.27 0.76
C VAL A 158 -4.50 -34.70 0.10
N ASP A 159 -4.08 -34.03 -0.96
CA ASP A 159 -2.83 -34.31 -1.66
C ASP A 159 -1.63 -34.11 -0.73
N TRP A 160 -1.53 -32.98 -0.03
CA TRP A 160 -0.44 -32.72 0.90
C TRP A 160 -0.43 -33.66 2.10
N TYR A 161 -1.59 -34.14 2.58
CA TYR A 161 -1.69 -35.14 3.63
C TYR A 161 -1.12 -36.47 3.16
N HIS A 162 -1.51 -36.98 1.99
CA HIS A 162 -1.00 -38.22 1.43
C HIS A 162 0.48 -38.16 1.06
N ASP A 163 0.98 -36.97 0.66
CA ASP A 163 2.41 -36.73 0.40
C ASP A 163 3.22 -36.45 1.69
N GLN A 164 2.59 -36.60 2.87
CA GLN A 164 3.21 -36.44 4.19
C GLN A 164 3.77 -35.01 4.44
N LEU A 165 3.19 -34.00 3.79
CA LEU A 165 3.47 -32.61 4.05
C LEU A 165 2.55 -32.05 5.13
N ILE A 166 1.35 -32.61 5.31
CA ILE A 166 0.45 -32.26 6.41
C ILE A 166 0.53 -33.36 7.47
N TYR A 167 0.72 -32.96 8.72
CA TYR A 167 0.78 -33.84 9.86
C TYR A 167 0.09 -33.23 11.09
N ARG A 168 -0.36 -34.08 12.02
CA ARG A 168 -0.88 -33.69 13.33
C ARG A 168 0.19 -33.89 14.39
N GLY A 169 0.41 -32.91 15.27
CA GLY A 169 1.44 -33.01 16.28
C GLY A 169 1.24 -32.05 17.45
N LYS A 170 1.83 -32.41 18.60
CA LYS A 170 1.89 -31.52 19.77
C LYS A 170 3.06 -30.55 19.61
N ARG A 171 2.75 -29.27 19.60
CA ARG A 171 3.72 -28.17 19.56
C ARG A 171 3.23 -26.97 20.38
N ILE A 172 4.14 -26.09 20.76
CA ILE A 172 3.77 -24.80 21.30
C ILE A 172 3.18 -23.96 20.17
N VAL A 173 1.98 -23.44 20.41
CA VAL A 173 1.29 -22.52 19.51
C VAL A 173 0.96 -21.23 20.26
N ASN A 174 0.77 -20.13 19.54
CA ASN A 174 0.24 -18.89 20.09
C ASN A 174 -1.27 -19.07 20.28
N TRP A 175 -1.71 -19.28 21.49
CA TRP A 175 -3.12 -19.48 21.81
C TRP A 175 -3.78 -18.20 22.27
N CYS A 176 -4.93 -17.88 21.72
CA CYS A 176 -5.75 -16.77 22.22
C CYS A 176 -6.84 -17.28 23.17
N PRO A 177 -6.75 -17.03 24.50
CA PRO A 177 -7.72 -17.56 25.45
C PRO A 177 -9.10 -16.90 25.35
N HIS A 178 -9.20 -15.72 24.73
CA HIS A 178 -10.48 -15.06 24.47
C HIS A 178 -11.17 -15.55 23.19
N CYS A 179 -10.41 -15.80 22.13
CA CYS A 179 -10.95 -16.33 20.88
C CYS A 179 -11.03 -17.87 20.87
N GLU A 180 -10.40 -18.53 21.84
CA GLU A 180 -10.33 -19.99 22.01
C GLU A 180 -9.78 -20.69 20.77
N THR A 181 -8.71 -20.15 20.19
CA THR A 181 -8.09 -20.68 18.97
C THR A 181 -6.60 -20.35 18.89
N SER A 182 -5.87 -21.16 18.14
CA SER A 182 -4.49 -20.88 17.77
C SER A 182 -4.39 -19.69 16.78
N ILE A 183 -3.31 -18.93 16.88
CA ILE A 183 -2.94 -17.80 16.03
C ILE A 183 -1.57 -18.12 15.44
N SER A 184 -1.35 -17.89 14.15
CA SER A 184 -0.03 -18.08 13.53
C SER A 184 0.96 -17.00 14.00
N ASP A 185 2.26 -17.31 13.94
CA ASP A 185 3.32 -16.35 14.34
C ASP A 185 3.22 -15.03 13.58
N ASP A 186 2.90 -15.09 12.29
CA ASP A 186 2.75 -13.93 11.40
C ASP A 186 1.49 -13.07 11.70
N GLU A 187 0.53 -13.60 12.47
CA GLU A 187 -0.71 -12.92 12.87
C GLU A 187 -0.65 -12.34 14.30
N ALA A 188 0.44 -12.59 15.05
CA ALA A 188 0.64 -12.03 16.38
C ALA A 188 1.15 -10.58 16.28
N GLU A 189 0.52 -9.67 17.00
CA GLU A 189 0.96 -8.28 17.10
C GLU A 189 1.80 -8.09 18.36
N TYR A 190 2.96 -7.45 18.21
CA TYR A 190 3.84 -7.15 19.33
C TYR A 190 3.59 -5.73 19.84
N ALA A 191 3.43 -5.59 21.16
CA ALA A 191 3.33 -4.31 21.82
C ALA A 191 4.33 -4.24 22.99
N ASP A 192 4.98 -3.08 23.14
CA ASP A 192 5.87 -2.83 24.27
C ASP A 192 5.02 -2.51 25.50
N GLU A 193 5.21 -3.31 26.55
CA GLU A 193 4.52 -3.18 27.82
C GLU A 193 5.51 -3.04 28.98
N LYS A 194 5.04 -2.36 30.03
CA LYS A 194 5.76 -2.31 31.29
C LYS A 194 5.44 -3.56 32.10
N GLY A 195 6.47 -4.32 32.38
CA GLY A 195 6.37 -5.54 33.17
C GLY A 195 7.42 -5.56 34.27
N HIS A 196 7.65 -6.73 34.80
CA HIS A 196 8.63 -6.97 35.82
C HIS A 196 9.45 -8.22 35.51
N LEU A 197 10.65 -8.27 36.04
CA LEU A 197 11.46 -9.45 36.12
C LEU A 197 11.55 -9.86 37.58
N TRP A 198 11.00 -11.03 37.90
CA TRP A 198 10.96 -11.57 39.25
C TRP A 198 12.14 -12.55 39.45
N TYR A 199 12.85 -12.38 40.56
CA TYR A 199 13.98 -13.22 40.94
C TYR A 199 13.53 -14.18 42.02
N LEU A 200 13.38 -15.48 41.66
CA LEU A 200 12.80 -16.55 42.50
C LEU A 200 13.90 -17.52 42.92
N ARG A 201 13.95 -17.86 44.22
CA ARG A 201 14.90 -18.82 44.78
C ARG A 201 14.32 -20.24 44.75
N TYR A 202 15.08 -21.14 44.11
CA TYR A 202 14.76 -22.57 44.06
C TYR A 202 15.78 -23.30 44.94
N PRO A 203 15.36 -23.95 46.07
CA PRO A 203 16.27 -24.68 46.97
C PRO A 203 16.94 -25.86 46.26
N LEU A 204 18.22 -26.04 46.47
CA LEU A 204 18.93 -27.24 46.04
C LEU A 204 18.53 -28.43 46.97
N LYS A 205 18.32 -29.62 46.36
CA LYS A 205 18.05 -30.85 47.14
C LYS A 205 19.19 -31.15 48.11
N GLU A 206 20.43 -30.93 47.67
CA GLU A 206 21.65 -31.04 48.46
C GLU A 206 22.49 -29.80 48.21
N PRO A 207 22.96 -29.06 49.26
CA PRO A 207 23.85 -27.92 49.07
C PRO A 207 25.14 -28.29 48.31
N VAL A 208 25.55 -27.41 47.39
CA VAL A 208 26.74 -27.60 46.56
C VAL A 208 27.70 -26.45 46.82
N ASN A 209 28.92 -26.74 47.31
CA ASN A 209 29.93 -25.73 47.60
C ASN A 209 29.47 -24.61 48.55
N GLY A 210 28.51 -24.89 49.42
CA GLY A 210 27.93 -23.91 50.34
C GLY A 210 26.76 -23.11 49.77
N VAL A 211 26.34 -23.38 48.54
CA VAL A 211 25.15 -22.83 47.90
C VAL A 211 23.95 -23.69 48.28
N GLU A 212 22.94 -23.09 48.89
CA GLU A 212 21.70 -23.78 49.36
C GLU A 212 20.52 -23.63 48.38
N TYR A 213 20.53 -22.62 47.50
CA TYR A 213 19.51 -22.36 46.50
C TYR A 213 20.15 -21.72 45.25
N ILE A 214 19.47 -21.83 44.13
CA ILE A 214 19.74 -21.05 42.94
C ILE A 214 18.65 -19.97 42.79
N THR A 215 18.93 -18.91 42.07
CA THR A 215 17.95 -17.86 41.75
C THR A 215 17.67 -17.85 40.27
N VAL A 216 16.42 -18.01 39.86
CA VAL A 216 15.96 -17.87 38.47
C VAL A 216 15.30 -16.52 38.28
N ALA A 217 15.47 -15.91 37.11
CA ALA A 217 14.82 -14.66 36.75
C ALA A 217 13.75 -14.92 35.67
N THR A 218 12.54 -14.46 35.87
CA THR A 218 11.43 -14.72 34.93
C THR A 218 10.46 -13.54 34.84
N THR A 219 9.91 -13.32 33.65
CA THR A 219 8.78 -12.40 33.40
C THR A 219 7.43 -13.07 33.63
N ARG A 220 7.43 -14.40 33.80
CA ARG A 220 6.22 -15.23 33.92
C ARG A 220 6.29 -16.18 35.13
N PRO A 221 6.22 -15.65 36.36
CA PRO A 221 6.30 -16.47 37.57
C PRO A 221 5.15 -17.50 37.65
N GLU A 222 3.99 -17.24 37.07
CA GLU A 222 2.85 -18.15 37.06
C GLU A 222 3.16 -19.50 36.40
N THR A 223 4.03 -19.53 35.39
CA THR A 223 4.34 -20.80 34.68
C THR A 223 5.28 -21.71 35.45
N MET A 224 5.85 -21.25 36.59
CA MET A 224 6.77 -22.04 37.40
C MET A 224 6.15 -23.36 37.91
N LEU A 225 4.84 -23.40 38.10
CA LEU A 225 4.13 -24.63 38.50
C LEU A 225 4.37 -25.81 37.53
N GLY A 226 4.67 -25.50 36.26
CA GLY A 226 4.97 -26.49 35.21
C GLY A 226 6.45 -26.68 34.90
N ASP A 227 7.38 -26.12 35.73
CA ASP A 227 8.81 -26.28 35.47
C ASP A 227 9.24 -27.74 35.64
N THR A 228 10.03 -28.23 34.69
CA THR A 228 10.58 -29.59 34.70
C THR A 228 12.09 -29.63 34.60
N GLY A 229 12.74 -28.45 34.58
CA GLY A 229 14.19 -28.33 34.62
C GLY A 229 14.66 -26.91 34.84
N VAL A 230 15.95 -26.76 35.09
CA VAL A 230 16.66 -25.47 35.09
C VAL A 230 17.85 -25.59 34.15
N ALA A 231 17.94 -24.67 33.18
CA ALA A 231 19.05 -24.65 32.22
C ALA A 231 20.11 -23.63 32.60
N VAL A 232 21.37 -23.92 32.28
CA VAL A 232 22.51 -23.01 32.37
C VAL A 232 23.33 -23.03 31.09
N SER A 233 24.06 -21.96 30.80
CA SER A 233 24.89 -21.88 29.60
C SER A 233 26.09 -22.83 29.72
N PRO A 234 26.45 -23.61 28.70
CA PRO A 234 27.68 -24.41 28.69
C PRO A 234 28.94 -23.53 28.70
N GLN A 235 28.82 -22.23 28.44
CA GLN A 235 29.90 -21.26 28.45
C GLN A 235 30.10 -20.62 29.83
N ASP A 236 29.26 -20.94 30.83
CA ASP A 236 29.38 -20.41 32.19
C ASP A 236 30.13 -21.40 33.13
N PRO A 237 31.44 -21.19 33.35
CA PRO A 237 32.23 -22.10 34.20
C PRO A 237 31.85 -22.02 35.69
N GLU A 238 31.26 -20.93 36.15
CA GLU A 238 30.88 -20.73 37.55
C GLU A 238 29.70 -21.65 37.97
N LYS A 239 28.89 -22.05 37.00
CA LYS A 239 27.73 -22.93 37.21
C LYS A 239 27.99 -24.41 36.88
N ALA A 240 29.19 -24.73 36.39
CA ALA A 240 29.53 -26.08 35.95
C ALA A 240 29.29 -27.16 37.03
N ASP A 241 29.63 -26.85 38.29
CA ASP A 241 29.49 -27.77 39.43
C ASP A 241 28.01 -28.07 39.80
N LEU A 242 27.09 -27.23 39.32
CA LEU A 242 25.63 -27.38 39.54
C LEU A 242 24.98 -28.20 38.48
N VAL A 243 25.59 -28.42 37.33
CA VAL A 243 25.04 -29.28 36.24
C VAL A 243 24.95 -30.75 36.74
N GLY A 244 23.79 -31.37 36.52
CA GLY A 244 23.45 -32.69 36.99
C GLY A 244 22.95 -32.76 38.44
N LYS A 245 22.88 -31.59 39.14
CA LYS A 245 22.23 -31.49 40.44
C LYS A 245 20.73 -31.29 40.32
N THR A 246 20.03 -31.39 41.46
CA THR A 246 18.58 -31.30 41.54
C THR A 246 18.17 -30.14 42.43
N VAL A 247 17.18 -29.38 41.98
CA VAL A 247 16.45 -28.42 42.81
C VAL A 247 15.07 -28.95 43.18
N ILE A 248 14.56 -28.51 44.31
CA ILE A 248 13.18 -28.73 44.72
C ILE A 248 12.38 -27.53 44.26
N LEU A 249 11.45 -27.75 43.33
CA LEU A 249 10.57 -26.69 42.84
C LEU A 249 9.61 -26.27 43.95
N PRO A 250 9.59 -25.02 44.41
CA PRO A 250 8.67 -24.56 45.43
C PRO A 250 7.21 -24.78 45.05
N ILE A 251 6.30 -24.72 46.01
CA ILE A 251 4.84 -24.92 45.86
C ILE A 251 4.46 -26.38 45.56
N VAL A 252 5.10 -27.00 44.55
CA VAL A 252 4.71 -28.33 44.07
C VAL A 252 5.66 -29.48 44.56
N ASP A 253 6.73 -29.12 45.26
CA ASP A 253 7.74 -30.05 45.82
C ASP A 253 8.33 -31.05 44.77
N ARG A 254 8.34 -30.67 43.50
CA ARG A 254 8.87 -31.47 42.40
C ARG A 254 10.39 -31.38 42.34
N GLU A 255 11.03 -32.54 42.22
CA GLU A 255 12.49 -32.62 41.96
C GLU A 255 12.75 -32.40 40.48
N ILE A 256 13.50 -31.33 40.11
CA ILE A 256 13.85 -31.00 38.72
C ILE A 256 15.36 -30.91 38.54
N PRO A 257 15.94 -31.38 37.40
CA PRO A 257 17.37 -31.36 37.15
C PRO A 257 17.87 -29.98 36.72
N ILE A 258 19.14 -29.70 37.05
CA ILE A 258 19.91 -28.61 36.42
C ILE A 258 20.70 -29.24 35.28
N PHE A 259 20.61 -28.68 34.06
CA PHE A 259 21.31 -29.16 32.88
C PHE A 259 21.92 -27.99 32.09
N SER A 260 22.82 -28.29 31.16
CA SER A 260 23.50 -27.30 30.31
C SER A 260 22.88 -27.28 28.91
N ASP A 261 22.54 -26.09 28.39
CA ASP A 261 22.00 -25.92 27.05
C ASP A 261 22.45 -24.62 26.39
N TRP A 262 22.63 -24.66 25.07
CA TRP A 262 23.10 -23.52 24.26
C TRP A 262 22.06 -22.39 24.07
N HIS A 263 20.80 -22.63 24.37
CA HIS A 263 19.75 -21.60 24.34
C HIS A 263 19.87 -20.58 25.47
N VAL A 264 20.72 -20.85 26.48
CA VAL A 264 20.90 -19.99 27.64
C VAL A 264 21.97 -18.93 27.39
N ASP A 265 21.59 -17.65 27.48
CA ASP A 265 22.51 -16.51 27.50
C ASP A 265 23.05 -16.31 28.94
N ALA A 266 24.34 -16.57 29.15
CA ALA A 266 25.00 -16.41 30.45
C ALA A 266 24.97 -14.96 30.96
N GLY A 267 24.77 -13.97 30.10
CA GLY A 267 24.76 -12.54 30.43
C GLY A 267 23.39 -11.99 30.81
N PHE A 268 22.30 -12.78 30.67
CA PHE A 268 20.95 -12.32 30.99
C PHE A 268 20.47 -12.84 32.34
N GLY A 269 19.85 -11.96 33.14
CA GLY A 269 19.31 -12.29 34.47
C GLY A 269 20.37 -12.88 35.40
N THR A 270 20.06 -14.06 35.96
CA THR A 270 20.98 -14.80 36.83
C THR A 270 21.86 -15.82 36.09
N GLY A 271 21.62 -15.99 34.76
CA GLY A 271 22.19 -17.09 33.98
C GLY A 271 21.61 -18.47 34.31
N PHE A 272 20.59 -18.56 35.17
CA PHE A 272 19.73 -19.72 35.37
C PHE A 272 18.39 -19.47 34.72
N VAL A 273 17.99 -20.33 33.81
CA VAL A 273 16.69 -20.24 33.12
C VAL A 273 15.80 -21.38 33.62
N LYS A 274 14.65 -21.06 34.19
CA LYS A 274 13.61 -22.05 34.47
C LYS A 274 13.07 -22.59 33.15
N VAL A 275 12.80 -23.87 33.06
CA VAL A 275 12.37 -24.51 31.83
C VAL A 275 10.98 -25.11 32.01
N THR A 276 10.01 -24.48 31.30
CA THR A 276 8.59 -24.87 31.28
C THR A 276 8.18 -25.32 29.88
N PRO A 277 8.46 -26.56 29.47
CA PRO A 277 8.33 -26.97 28.06
C PRO A 277 6.95 -26.83 27.42
N ALA A 278 5.89 -26.70 28.22
CA ALA A 278 4.53 -26.56 27.74
C ALA A 278 4.09 -25.09 27.53
N HIS A 279 4.92 -24.09 27.93
CA HIS A 279 4.52 -22.67 27.96
C HIS A 279 5.56 -21.70 27.39
N ASP A 280 6.61 -22.21 26.75
CA ASP A 280 7.60 -21.39 26.03
C ASP A 280 8.22 -22.19 24.87
N PRO A 281 8.39 -21.60 23.67
CA PRO A 281 8.95 -22.31 22.50
C PRO A 281 10.41 -22.76 22.68
N ASN A 282 11.25 -21.97 23.36
CA ASN A 282 12.66 -22.31 23.62
C ASN A 282 12.74 -23.42 24.69
N ASP A 283 11.89 -23.32 25.72
CA ASP A 283 11.80 -24.35 26.76
C ASP A 283 11.29 -25.67 26.17
N PHE A 284 10.36 -25.61 25.21
CA PHE A 284 9.91 -26.80 24.48
C PHE A 284 11.05 -27.48 23.71
N ALA A 285 11.89 -26.69 22.99
CA ALA A 285 13.03 -27.22 22.27
C ALA A 285 14.08 -27.86 23.22
N MET A 286 14.37 -27.18 24.34
CA MET A 286 15.21 -27.75 25.41
C MET A 286 14.59 -29.00 26.02
N GLY A 287 13.28 -28.97 26.27
CA GLY A 287 12.52 -30.10 26.79
C GLY A 287 12.60 -31.32 25.88
N GLN A 288 12.51 -31.15 24.57
CA GLN A 288 12.70 -32.25 23.60
C GLN A 288 14.15 -32.80 23.63
N THR A 289 15.13 -31.89 23.63
CA THR A 289 16.56 -32.26 23.63
C THR A 289 16.95 -33.06 24.88
N HIS A 290 16.45 -32.63 26.03
CA HIS A 290 16.78 -33.21 27.34
C HIS A 290 15.73 -34.21 27.87
N ASN A 291 14.70 -34.53 27.05
CA ASN A 291 13.62 -35.47 27.38
C ASN A 291 12.88 -35.10 28.68
N LEU A 292 12.57 -33.81 28.86
CA LEU A 292 11.83 -33.30 30.00
C LEU A 292 10.34 -33.52 29.85
N GLU A 293 9.65 -33.69 30.97
CA GLU A 293 8.18 -33.78 31.00
C GLU A 293 7.54 -32.47 30.53
N GLN A 294 6.45 -32.55 29.77
CA GLN A 294 5.70 -31.42 29.27
C GLN A 294 4.39 -31.28 30.06
N ILE A 295 4.31 -30.30 30.94
CA ILE A 295 3.19 -30.12 31.86
C ILE A 295 2.42 -28.85 31.50
N ASN A 296 1.20 -28.99 30.95
CA ASN A 296 0.27 -27.92 30.77
C ASN A 296 -0.33 -27.54 32.13
N ILE A 297 -0.10 -26.29 32.57
CA ILE A 297 -0.70 -25.77 33.80
C ILE A 297 -1.94 -24.92 33.54
N PHE A 298 -2.20 -24.53 32.31
CA PHE A 298 -3.36 -23.78 31.88
C PHE A 298 -4.27 -24.59 30.97
N ASP A 299 -5.57 -24.35 31.11
CA ASP A 299 -6.58 -24.77 30.15
C ASP A 299 -6.68 -23.81 28.96
N GLU A 300 -7.65 -24.02 28.07
CA GLU A 300 -7.93 -23.20 26.87
C GLU A 300 -8.33 -21.75 27.17
N HIS A 301 -8.72 -21.43 28.40
CA HIS A 301 -9.08 -20.10 28.88
C HIS A 301 -7.94 -19.39 29.60
N ALA A 302 -6.74 -19.99 29.64
CA ALA A 302 -5.58 -19.57 30.43
C ALA A 302 -5.87 -19.52 31.93
N VAL A 303 -6.66 -20.49 32.43
CA VAL A 303 -6.98 -20.71 33.85
C VAL A 303 -6.15 -21.88 34.34
N VAL A 304 -5.59 -21.78 35.55
CA VAL A 304 -4.79 -22.84 36.15
C VAL A 304 -5.66 -24.09 36.37
N VAL A 305 -5.22 -25.22 35.83
CA VAL A 305 -5.92 -26.50 35.93
C VAL A 305 -5.95 -27.05 37.38
N ASP A 306 -6.78 -28.06 37.61
CA ASP A 306 -6.87 -28.71 38.94
C ASP A 306 -5.53 -29.36 39.31
N GLY A 307 -5.26 -29.44 40.64
CA GLY A 307 -4.07 -30.14 41.18
C GLY A 307 -3.02 -29.20 41.79
N TYR A 308 -3.22 -27.89 41.73
CA TYR A 308 -2.29 -26.86 42.25
C TYR A 308 -2.79 -26.13 43.47
N GLY A 309 -3.67 -26.79 44.26
CA GLY A 309 -4.18 -26.26 45.55
C GLY A 309 -4.91 -24.93 45.38
N GLU A 310 -4.48 -23.90 46.11
CA GLU A 310 -5.09 -22.56 46.09
C GLU A 310 -4.91 -21.79 44.79
N PHE A 311 -4.01 -22.22 43.92
CA PHE A 311 -3.77 -21.61 42.63
C PHE A 311 -4.68 -22.16 41.50
N SER A 312 -5.32 -23.34 41.75
CA SER A 312 -6.27 -23.95 40.79
C SER A 312 -7.48 -23.05 40.58
N GLY A 313 -7.90 -22.87 39.32
CA GLY A 313 -9.06 -22.04 38.93
C GLY A 313 -8.78 -20.52 38.86
N LEU A 314 -7.55 -20.08 39.15
CA LEU A 314 -7.14 -18.68 38.94
C LEU A 314 -6.79 -18.44 37.48
N ASP A 315 -7.16 -17.30 36.94
CA ASP A 315 -6.63 -16.87 35.66
C ASP A 315 -5.12 -16.55 35.77
N ARG A 316 -4.42 -16.49 34.63
CA ARG A 316 -2.95 -16.34 34.61
C ARG A 316 -2.44 -15.10 35.36
N ASP A 317 -3.19 -13.98 35.36
CA ASP A 317 -2.76 -12.75 36.01
C ASP A 317 -2.97 -12.85 37.53
N GLN A 318 -4.09 -13.41 37.95
CA GLN A 318 -4.38 -13.74 39.38
C GLN A 318 -3.39 -14.78 39.92
N ALA A 319 -3.07 -15.81 39.09
CA ALA A 319 -2.07 -16.83 39.45
C ALA A 319 -0.69 -16.21 39.64
N ARG A 320 -0.28 -15.28 38.73
CA ARG A 320 0.98 -14.54 38.85
C ARG A 320 1.06 -13.78 40.18
N GLU A 321 0.04 -13.01 40.49
CA GLU A 321 0.00 -12.24 41.73
C GLU A 321 0.05 -13.14 42.99
N ALA A 322 -0.74 -14.22 43.00
CA ALA A 322 -0.78 -15.18 44.08
C ALA A 322 0.54 -15.93 44.31
N ILE A 323 1.19 -16.37 43.22
CA ILE A 323 2.47 -17.07 43.29
C ILE A 323 3.59 -16.13 43.79
N VAL A 324 3.65 -14.90 43.28
CA VAL A 324 4.64 -13.90 43.75
C VAL A 324 4.44 -13.63 45.25
N ALA A 325 3.18 -13.45 45.72
CA ALA A 325 2.87 -13.25 47.15
C ALA A 325 3.29 -14.47 48.00
N TRP A 326 3.09 -15.68 47.47
CA TRP A 326 3.53 -16.90 48.15
C TRP A 326 5.05 -16.96 48.32
N PHE A 327 5.82 -16.62 47.25
CA PHE A 327 7.29 -16.55 47.30
C PHE A 327 7.79 -15.50 48.27
N GLU A 328 7.12 -14.34 48.36
CA GLU A 328 7.45 -13.28 49.34
C GLU A 328 7.21 -13.76 50.75
N GLU A 329 6.05 -14.38 51.05
CA GLU A 329 5.68 -14.88 52.37
C GLU A 329 6.66 -15.96 52.88
N HIS A 330 7.16 -16.81 51.97
CA HIS A 330 8.10 -17.89 52.27
C HIS A 330 9.58 -17.47 52.22
N GLY A 331 9.88 -16.17 51.95
CA GLY A 331 11.25 -15.66 51.87
C GLY A 331 12.06 -16.17 50.68
N LEU A 332 11.36 -16.63 49.64
CA LEU A 332 11.94 -17.18 48.42
C LEU A 332 11.92 -16.17 47.24
N LEU A 333 11.27 -15.02 47.40
CA LEU A 333 11.42 -13.89 46.49
C LEU A 333 12.70 -13.11 46.81
N ASP A 334 13.66 -13.06 45.90
CA ASP A 334 14.93 -12.35 46.12
C ASP A 334 14.71 -10.84 45.93
N HIS A 335 14.27 -10.42 44.77
CA HIS A 335 13.87 -9.04 44.44
C HIS A 335 13.04 -9.02 43.14
N VAL A 336 12.58 -7.80 42.77
CA VAL A 336 11.82 -7.54 41.54
C VAL A 336 12.45 -6.33 40.84
N GLU A 337 12.64 -6.42 39.53
CA GLU A 337 13.11 -5.33 38.69
C GLU A 337 12.01 -4.91 37.70
N ASP A 338 11.91 -3.61 37.41
CA ASP A 338 11.04 -3.13 36.33
C ASP A 338 11.69 -3.46 34.97
N LEU A 339 10.88 -3.96 34.03
CA LEU A 339 11.33 -4.36 32.72
C LEU A 339 10.32 -3.89 31.66
N ASP A 340 10.82 -3.15 30.66
CA ASP A 340 10.04 -2.90 29.42
C ASP A 340 10.32 -4.08 28.48
N HIS A 341 9.26 -4.80 28.07
CA HIS A 341 9.37 -5.94 27.19
C HIS A 341 8.27 -5.97 26.13
N SER A 342 8.52 -6.64 25.02
CA SER A 342 7.57 -6.80 23.93
C SER A 342 6.72 -8.04 24.16
N VAL A 343 5.39 -7.88 24.15
CA VAL A 343 4.40 -8.92 24.44
C VAL A 343 3.54 -9.18 23.20
N MET A 344 3.27 -10.45 22.91
CA MET A 344 2.42 -10.84 21.78
C MET A 344 0.93 -10.71 22.12
N HIS A 345 0.19 -10.08 21.20
CA HIS A 345 -1.25 -9.88 21.30
C HIS A 345 -1.97 -10.49 20.10
N CYS A 346 -3.18 -10.94 20.34
CA CYS A 346 -4.08 -11.36 19.27
C CYS A 346 -4.47 -10.16 18.41
N TYR A 347 -4.14 -10.20 17.14
CA TYR A 347 -4.44 -9.14 16.17
C TYR A 347 -5.95 -8.80 16.02
N ARG A 348 -6.84 -9.68 16.53
CA ARG A 348 -8.30 -9.51 16.47
C ARG A 348 -8.94 -8.91 17.70
N CYS A 349 -8.61 -9.45 18.88
CA CYS A 349 -9.23 -9.02 20.14
C CYS A 349 -8.30 -8.19 21.05
N GLY A 350 -7.00 -8.13 20.74
CA GLY A 350 -5.99 -7.44 21.55
C GLY A 350 -5.61 -8.17 22.84
N THR A 351 -6.12 -9.39 23.08
CA THR A 351 -5.78 -10.18 24.27
C THR A 351 -4.36 -10.71 24.14
N THR A 352 -3.59 -10.67 25.22
CA THR A 352 -2.25 -11.26 25.29
C THR A 352 -2.31 -12.74 24.97
N LEU A 353 -1.48 -13.18 24.00
CA LEU A 353 -1.40 -14.58 23.58
C LEU A 353 -0.69 -15.42 24.64
N GLU A 354 -1.10 -16.69 24.76
CA GLU A 354 -0.49 -17.67 25.62
C GLU A 354 0.29 -18.70 24.79
N PRO A 355 1.62 -18.79 24.93
CA PRO A 355 2.35 -19.93 24.39
C PRO A 355 1.85 -21.20 25.08
N TRP A 356 1.18 -22.07 24.33
CA TRP A 356 0.45 -23.21 24.88
C TRP A 356 0.71 -24.49 24.08
N LEU A 357 0.98 -25.57 24.77
CA LEU A 357 1.20 -26.88 24.15
C LEU A 357 -0.13 -27.48 23.72
N SER A 358 -0.34 -27.56 22.42
CA SER A 358 -1.57 -28.08 21.82
C SER A 358 -1.29 -29.05 20.68
N GLU A 359 -2.22 -29.96 20.45
CA GLU A 359 -2.20 -30.85 19.31
C GLU A 359 -2.92 -30.21 18.14
N GLN A 360 -2.17 -29.88 17.09
CA GLN A 360 -2.62 -29.07 15.97
C GLN A 360 -2.21 -29.72 14.64
N TRP A 361 -2.78 -29.22 13.53
CA TRP A 361 -2.37 -29.59 12.18
C TRP A 361 -1.32 -28.61 11.66
N PHE A 362 -0.29 -29.17 11.01
CA PHE A 362 0.83 -28.38 10.47
C PHE A 362 1.14 -28.78 9.03
N VAL A 363 1.62 -27.79 8.24
CA VAL A 363 2.30 -28.04 6.97
C VAL A 363 3.80 -28.02 7.20
N ALA A 364 4.50 -29.09 6.84
CA ALA A 364 5.95 -29.19 6.81
C ALA A 364 6.48 -28.38 5.61
N VAL A 365 7.10 -27.22 5.87
CA VAL A 365 7.43 -26.24 4.82
C VAL A 365 8.79 -26.43 4.17
N ASP A 366 9.70 -27.23 4.71
CA ASP A 366 11.08 -27.33 4.23
C ASP A 366 11.21 -27.69 2.75
N LYS A 367 10.37 -28.57 2.23
CA LYS A 367 10.34 -28.95 0.82
C LYS A 367 9.66 -27.92 -0.09
N LEU A 368 8.85 -27.02 0.48
CA LEU A 368 8.09 -26.01 -0.24
C LEU A 368 8.84 -24.67 -0.32
N LYS A 369 9.56 -24.30 0.74
CA LYS A 369 10.23 -23.01 0.85
C LYS A 369 11.46 -22.85 -0.04
N GLU A 370 12.24 -23.93 -0.26
CA GLU A 370 13.44 -23.86 -1.08
C GLU A 370 13.16 -23.51 -2.55
N PRO A 371 12.23 -24.20 -3.27
CA PRO A 371 11.87 -23.82 -4.64
C PRO A 371 11.28 -22.40 -4.70
N ALA A 372 10.46 -22.02 -3.70
CA ALA A 372 9.83 -20.70 -3.64
C ALA A 372 10.85 -19.56 -3.42
N ALA A 373 11.91 -19.79 -2.64
CA ALA A 373 13.01 -18.83 -2.52
C ALA A 373 13.85 -18.76 -3.82
N GLN A 374 14.02 -19.91 -4.51
CA GLN A 374 14.87 -19.99 -5.69
C GLN A 374 14.30 -19.21 -6.87
N VAL A 375 12.99 -19.29 -7.15
CA VAL A 375 12.37 -18.55 -8.27
C VAL A 375 12.49 -17.02 -8.12
N VAL A 376 12.55 -16.53 -6.88
CA VAL A 376 12.80 -15.10 -6.61
C VAL A 376 14.29 -14.76 -6.79
N LYS A 377 15.21 -15.61 -6.33
CA LYS A 377 16.66 -15.44 -6.54
C LYS A 377 17.04 -15.46 -8.02
N ASP A 378 16.35 -16.26 -8.82
CA ASP A 378 16.56 -16.39 -10.26
C ASP A 378 15.87 -15.27 -11.06
N GLY A 379 15.12 -14.39 -10.41
CA GLY A 379 14.41 -13.29 -11.06
C GLY A 379 13.19 -13.72 -11.89
N GLN A 380 12.67 -14.94 -11.68
CA GLN A 380 11.41 -15.38 -12.30
C GLN A 380 10.20 -14.69 -11.64
N VAL A 381 10.31 -14.36 -10.36
CA VAL A 381 9.38 -13.52 -9.61
C VAL A 381 10.14 -12.30 -9.12
N THR A 382 9.71 -11.10 -9.53
CA THR A 382 10.38 -9.83 -9.23
C THR A 382 9.52 -8.95 -8.31
N PHE A 383 10.12 -8.39 -7.26
CA PHE A 383 9.43 -7.46 -6.36
C PHE A 383 9.67 -6.00 -6.74
N HIS A 384 8.61 -5.21 -6.76
CA HIS A 384 8.63 -3.77 -6.99
C HIS A 384 8.07 -3.02 -5.77
N PRO A 385 8.86 -2.15 -5.07
CA PRO A 385 10.31 -1.92 -5.23
C PRO A 385 11.18 -3.11 -4.79
N GLU A 386 12.37 -3.23 -5.38
CA GLU A 386 13.34 -4.33 -5.17
C GLU A 386 13.69 -4.60 -3.69
N ARG A 387 13.63 -3.59 -2.84
CA ARG A 387 13.91 -3.73 -1.38
C ARG A 387 13.10 -4.83 -0.70
N TRP A 388 11.92 -5.19 -1.21
CA TRP A 388 11.07 -6.23 -0.65
C TRP A 388 11.56 -7.65 -0.96
N THR A 389 12.42 -7.82 -1.96
CA THR A 389 13.09 -9.09 -2.27
C THR A 389 13.84 -9.64 -1.07
N GLN A 390 14.65 -8.79 -0.40
CA GLN A 390 15.39 -9.23 0.78
C GLN A 390 14.47 -9.55 1.96
N THR A 391 13.40 -8.79 2.15
CA THR A 391 12.40 -9.08 3.19
C THR A 391 11.77 -10.45 2.97
N TYR A 392 11.35 -10.75 1.75
CA TYR A 392 10.82 -12.06 1.37
C TYR A 392 11.82 -13.19 1.62
N LEU A 393 13.05 -13.07 1.13
CA LEU A 393 14.07 -14.11 1.26
C LEU A 393 14.45 -14.37 2.72
N THR A 394 14.57 -13.33 3.54
CA THR A 394 14.86 -13.47 4.97
C THR A 394 13.73 -14.20 5.70
N TRP A 395 12.47 -13.90 5.34
CA TRP A 395 11.32 -14.60 5.91
C TRP A 395 11.32 -16.08 5.49
N MET A 396 11.55 -16.39 4.19
CA MET A 396 11.62 -17.76 3.69
C MET A 396 12.70 -18.60 4.38
N GLU A 397 13.86 -17.99 4.66
CA GLU A 397 14.97 -18.65 5.36
C GLU A 397 14.58 -19.08 6.79
N ASN A 398 13.83 -18.22 7.49
CA ASN A 398 13.41 -18.44 8.88
C ASN A 398 12.04 -19.12 9.03
N LEU A 399 11.37 -19.46 7.92
CA LEU A 399 10.04 -20.05 7.94
C LEU A 399 10.03 -21.40 8.64
N ARG A 400 9.15 -21.51 9.65
CA ARG A 400 8.87 -22.75 10.41
C ARG A 400 7.62 -23.44 9.88
N ASP A 401 7.38 -24.69 10.33
CA ASP A 401 6.17 -25.42 10.00
C ASP A 401 4.92 -24.58 10.34
N TRP A 402 4.02 -24.53 9.39
CA TRP A 402 2.85 -23.66 9.43
C TRP A 402 1.67 -24.34 10.15
N ASN A 403 1.22 -23.80 11.27
CA ASN A 403 0.00 -24.22 11.93
C ASN A 403 -1.23 -23.81 11.10
N ILE A 404 -2.00 -24.79 10.62
CA ILE A 404 -3.13 -24.61 9.71
C ILE A 404 -4.49 -24.87 10.33
N SER A 405 -4.57 -25.35 11.56
CA SER A 405 -5.85 -25.61 12.23
C SER A 405 -6.31 -24.44 13.09
N ARG A 406 -7.60 -24.16 13.06
CA ARG A 406 -8.28 -23.15 13.88
C ARG A 406 -9.52 -23.78 14.51
N GLN A 407 -9.73 -23.51 15.80
CA GLN A 407 -10.86 -23.99 16.61
C GLN A 407 -12.05 -23.06 16.41
N LEU A 408 -12.48 -22.91 15.15
CA LEU A 408 -13.57 -22.05 14.73
C LEU A 408 -14.70 -22.87 14.11
N TRP A 409 -15.87 -22.30 13.96
CA TRP A 409 -16.98 -22.90 13.22
C TRP A 409 -17.05 -22.40 11.77
N TRP A 410 -16.68 -21.16 11.52
CA TRP A 410 -16.70 -20.54 10.20
C TRP A 410 -15.37 -20.71 9.47
N GLY A 411 -15.39 -21.43 8.34
CA GLY A 411 -14.24 -21.73 7.49
C GLY A 411 -14.32 -23.11 6.84
N HIS A 412 -13.27 -23.46 6.10
CA HIS A 412 -13.13 -24.78 5.49
C HIS A 412 -12.84 -25.83 6.55
N ARG A 413 -13.75 -26.72 6.80
CA ARG A 413 -13.58 -27.79 7.77
C ARG A 413 -12.49 -28.77 7.31
N ILE A 414 -11.57 -29.15 8.20
CA ILE A 414 -10.48 -30.07 7.91
C ILE A 414 -11.06 -31.41 7.43
N PRO A 415 -10.67 -31.91 6.22
CA PRO A 415 -11.30 -33.08 5.60
C PRO A 415 -10.73 -34.43 6.08
N VAL A 416 -10.39 -34.51 7.37
CA VAL A 416 -9.92 -35.75 7.99
C VAL A 416 -11.08 -36.41 8.72
N PHE A 417 -11.23 -37.72 8.50
CA PHE A 417 -12.28 -38.56 9.10
C PHE A 417 -11.68 -39.60 10.01
N TYR A 418 -12.33 -39.83 11.13
CA TYR A 418 -11.92 -40.76 12.17
C TYR A 418 -13.00 -41.83 12.39
N CYS A 419 -12.59 -43.08 12.60
CA CYS A 419 -13.50 -44.17 12.95
C CYS A 419 -13.26 -44.58 14.40
N ASP A 420 -14.27 -44.44 15.25
CA ASP A 420 -14.19 -44.81 16.67
C ASP A 420 -14.15 -46.30 16.89
N ASP A 421 -14.66 -47.12 15.92
CA ASP A 421 -14.71 -48.59 16.03
C ASP A 421 -13.35 -49.22 15.81
N CYS A 422 -12.51 -48.70 14.92
CA CYS A 422 -11.26 -49.35 14.53
C CYS A 422 -10.01 -48.48 14.54
N GLY A 423 -10.16 -47.21 14.94
CA GLY A 423 -9.05 -46.23 14.98
C GLY A 423 -8.50 -45.87 13.60
N TRP A 424 -9.27 -46.10 12.52
CA TRP A 424 -8.90 -45.63 11.19
C TRP A 424 -9.05 -44.13 11.10
N GLN A 425 -8.11 -43.48 10.42
CA GLN A 425 -8.20 -42.08 10.03
C GLN A 425 -7.63 -41.88 8.64
N ASP A 426 -8.20 -40.94 7.88
CA ASP A 426 -7.68 -40.52 6.56
C ASP A 426 -8.27 -39.16 6.13
N ALA A 427 -7.59 -38.51 5.20
CA ALA A 427 -8.07 -37.31 4.53
C ALA A 427 -8.81 -37.69 3.24
N LEU A 428 -10.04 -37.19 3.07
CA LEU A 428 -10.91 -37.64 1.98
C LEU A 428 -11.40 -36.47 1.14
N MET A 429 -11.57 -36.70 -0.17
CA MET A 429 -12.18 -35.72 -1.09
C MET A 429 -13.69 -35.58 -0.90
N GLU A 430 -14.37 -36.61 -0.41
CA GLU A 430 -15.82 -36.62 -0.16
C GLU A 430 -16.11 -36.98 1.27
N ASP A 431 -17.22 -36.51 1.80
CA ASP A 431 -17.68 -36.87 3.13
C ASP A 431 -18.14 -38.33 3.18
N THR A 432 -17.93 -38.99 4.31
CA THR A 432 -18.35 -40.37 4.52
C THR A 432 -18.91 -40.56 5.93
N ASP A 433 -19.96 -41.37 6.03
CA ASP A 433 -20.57 -41.86 7.27
C ASP A 433 -20.29 -43.35 7.51
N VAL A 434 -19.50 -43.99 6.62
CA VAL A 434 -19.12 -45.38 6.68
C VAL A 434 -17.59 -45.47 6.62
N CYS A 435 -17.01 -46.16 7.60
CA CYS A 435 -15.57 -46.43 7.63
C CYS A 435 -15.11 -47.34 6.47
N PRO A 436 -14.22 -46.86 5.59
CA PRO A 436 -13.73 -47.68 4.46
C PRO A 436 -12.96 -48.91 4.89
N LYS A 437 -12.43 -48.95 6.13
CA LYS A 437 -11.60 -50.04 6.66
C LYS A 437 -12.43 -51.13 7.32
N CYS A 438 -13.40 -50.78 8.17
CA CYS A 438 -14.14 -51.76 8.95
C CYS A 438 -15.64 -51.85 8.61
N GLY A 439 -16.17 -50.92 7.80
CA GLY A 439 -17.60 -50.81 7.48
C GLY A 439 -18.47 -50.27 8.63
N GLY A 440 -17.88 -49.78 9.72
CA GLY A 440 -18.60 -49.22 10.86
C GLY A 440 -19.17 -47.85 10.53
N HIS A 441 -20.21 -47.42 11.29
CA HIS A 441 -20.89 -46.13 11.09
C HIS A 441 -20.54 -45.07 12.15
N HIS A 442 -19.60 -45.38 13.06
CA HIS A 442 -19.10 -44.37 14.01
C HIS A 442 -17.92 -43.60 13.40
N VAL A 443 -18.25 -42.85 12.37
CA VAL A 443 -17.27 -41.99 11.64
C VAL A 443 -17.63 -40.54 11.89
N HIS A 444 -16.63 -39.75 12.26
CA HIS A 444 -16.76 -38.30 12.42
C HIS A 444 -15.62 -37.57 11.73
N GLN A 445 -15.92 -36.36 11.26
CA GLN A 445 -14.95 -35.46 10.65
C GLN A 445 -14.28 -34.63 11.74
N ASP A 446 -13.01 -34.22 11.53
CA ASP A 446 -12.30 -33.26 12.36
C ASP A 446 -13.14 -32.01 12.60
N GLU A 447 -13.12 -31.46 13.81
CA GLU A 447 -13.97 -30.30 14.18
C GLU A 447 -13.35 -28.95 13.81
N ASP A 448 -12.04 -28.90 13.65
CA ASP A 448 -11.29 -27.71 13.32
C ASP A 448 -11.53 -27.27 11.87
N VAL A 449 -11.34 -25.99 11.62
CA VAL A 449 -11.31 -25.42 10.27
C VAL A 449 -9.88 -25.03 9.90
N LEU A 450 -9.65 -24.86 8.61
CA LEU A 450 -8.37 -24.41 8.07
C LEU A 450 -8.17 -22.90 8.32
N ASP A 451 -6.93 -22.52 8.51
CA ASP A 451 -6.49 -21.13 8.47
C ASP A 451 -6.96 -20.45 7.17
N THR A 452 -7.43 -19.21 7.25
CA THR A 452 -7.86 -18.41 6.11
C THR A 452 -6.81 -18.38 5.00
N TRP A 453 -5.54 -18.26 5.37
CA TRP A 453 -4.44 -18.22 4.41
C TRP A 453 -4.23 -19.52 3.65
N PHE A 454 -4.70 -20.64 4.18
CA PHE A 454 -4.66 -21.93 3.49
C PHE A 454 -5.56 -21.96 2.24
N SER A 455 -6.72 -21.31 2.28
CA SER A 455 -7.55 -21.14 1.10
C SER A 455 -7.03 -20.00 0.21
N SER A 456 -6.66 -18.86 0.79
CA SER A 456 -6.25 -17.67 0.04
C SER A 456 -4.98 -17.88 -0.79
N GLN A 457 -4.07 -18.80 -0.41
CA GLN A 457 -2.88 -19.14 -1.19
C GLN A 457 -3.15 -19.73 -2.57
N LEU A 458 -4.38 -20.22 -2.82
CA LEU A 458 -4.75 -20.83 -4.09
C LEU A 458 -5.31 -19.83 -5.10
N TRP A 459 -5.37 -18.54 -4.72
CA TRP A 459 -6.14 -17.51 -5.41
C TRP A 459 -5.79 -17.35 -6.88
N THR A 460 -4.51 -17.46 -7.26
CA THR A 460 -4.06 -17.28 -8.65
C THR A 460 -4.46 -18.40 -9.59
N PHE A 461 -4.75 -19.61 -9.10
CA PHE A 461 -5.09 -20.75 -9.96
C PHE A 461 -6.46 -21.36 -9.66
N ALA A 462 -6.90 -21.42 -8.39
CA ALA A 462 -8.22 -21.95 -8.07
C ALA A 462 -9.37 -21.05 -8.61
N THR A 463 -9.17 -19.72 -8.64
CA THR A 463 -10.13 -18.79 -9.26
C THR A 463 -10.26 -18.96 -10.77
N GLN A 464 -9.34 -19.68 -11.38
CA GLN A 464 -9.25 -19.93 -12.80
C GLN A 464 -9.60 -21.39 -13.18
N GLY A 465 -10.35 -22.08 -12.32
CA GLY A 465 -10.95 -23.37 -12.62
C GLY A 465 -10.13 -24.59 -12.20
N TRP A 466 -8.92 -24.42 -11.63
CA TRP A 466 -8.20 -25.56 -11.06
C TRP A 466 -8.96 -26.11 -9.82
N PRO A 467 -9.05 -27.46 -9.60
CA PRO A 467 -8.44 -28.53 -10.41
C PRO A 467 -9.32 -29.06 -11.54
N ASP A 468 -10.61 -28.70 -11.62
CA ASP A 468 -11.61 -29.36 -12.48
C ASP A 468 -11.51 -28.91 -13.94
N HIS A 469 -11.06 -27.69 -14.17
CA HIS A 469 -10.95 -27.04 -15.47
C HIS A 469 -9.54 -26.45 -15.71
N PRO A 470 -8.48 -27.29 -15.70
CA PRO A 470 -7.09 -26.80 -15.84
C PRO A 470 -6.85 -26.09 -17.20
N GLU A 471 -7.67 -26.37 -18.20
CA GLU A 471 -7.61 -25.67 -19.50
C GLU A 471 -7.91 -24.19 -19.41
N GLN A 472 -8.57 -23.73 -18.35
CA GLN A 472 -8.85 -22.30 -18.10
C GLN A 472 -7.63 -21.54 -17.58
N LEU A 473 -6.59 -22.25 -17.11
CA LEU A 473 -5.30 -21.64 -16.75
C LEU A 473 -4.49 -21.22 -17.97
N GLU A 474 -4.72 -21.85 -19.12
CA GLU A 474 -3.91 -21.63 -20.34
C GLU A 474 -3.99 -20.16 -20.76
N GLY A 475 -2.84 -19.50 -20.85
CA GLY A 475 -2.68 -18.09 -21.16
C GLY A 475 -2.99 -17.10 -20.01
N HIS A 476 -3.59 -17.57 -18.87
CA HIS A 476 -3.95 -16.72 -17.75
C HIS A 476 -3.18 -17.00 -16.46
N HIS A 477 -2.43 -18.07 -16.44
CA HIS A 477 -1.52 -18.44 -15.37
C HIS A 477 -0.13 -18.74 -15.97
N PRO A 478 0.92 -18.13 -15.44
CA PRO A 478 1.03 -17.14 -14.34
C PRO A 478 0.29 -15.84 -14.62
N THR A 479 -0.21 -15.18 -13.56
CA THR A 479 -0.73 -13.81 -13.69
C THR A 479 0.41 -12.83 -13.96
N GLN A 480 0.12 -11.67 -14.52
CA GLN A 480 1.20 -10.73 -14.90
C GLN A 480 1.80 -10.04 -13.67
N VAL A 481 0.96 -9.44 -12.88
CA VAL A 481 1.39 -8.73 -11.68
C VAL A 481 0.42 -8.97 -10.53
N LEU A 482 0.97 -9.18 -9.34
CA LEU A 482 0.24 -9.15 -8.09
C LEU A 482 0.47 -7.81 -7.42
N VAL A 483 -0.58 -7.04 -7.19
CA VAL A 483 -0.53 -5.79 -6.41
C VAL A 483 -0.98 -6.09 -5.00
N THR A 484 -0.21 -5.72 -3.98
CA THR A 484 -0.56 -6.03 -2.59
C THR A 484 0.16 -5.16 -1.57
N ALA A 485 -0.25 -5.26 -0.30
CA ALA A 485 0.39 -4.59 0.83
C ALA A 485 1.60 -5.38 1.36
N ARG A 486 2.59 -4.66 1.91
CA ARG A 486 3.78 -5.26 2.52
C ARG A 486 3.47 -6.23 3.68
N ASP A 487 2.39 -5.96 4.41
CA ASP A 487 2.02 -6.72 5.62
C ASP A 487 1.63 -8.18 5.32
N ILE A 488 1.31 -8.50 4.05
CA ILE A 488 0.91 -9.84 3.64
C ILE A 488 1.88 -10.52 2.66
N ILE A 489 3.12 -10.03 2.57
CA ILE A 489 4.18 -10.72 1.80
C ILE A 489 4.38 -12.14 2.32
N ALA A 490 4.53 -12.29 3.64
CA ALA A 490 4.68 -13.58 4.31
C ALA A 490 3.40 -14.41 4.27
N LEU A 491 2.29 -13.80 4.67
CA LEU A 491 1.01 -14.47 4.86
C LEU A 491 0.36 -14.94 3.55
N TRP A 492 0.61 -14.24 2.45
CA TRP A 492 -0.09 -14.50 1.19
C TRP A 492 0.85 -14.72 -0.01
N VAL A 493 1.72 -13.77 -0.31
CA VAL A 493 2.60 -13.84 -1.50
C VAL A 493 3.47 -15.11 -1.46
N ALA A 494 4.15 -15.35 -0.34
CA ALA A 494 5.04 -16.49 -0.18
C ALA A 494 4.28 -17.82 -0.26
N ARG A 495 3.10 -17.87 0.33
CA ARG A 495 2.26 -19.09 0.34
C ARG A 495 1.69 -19.37 -1.04
N MET A 496 1.32 -18.35 -1.83
CA MET A 496 0.93 -18.51 -3.23
C MET A 496 2.07 -19.07 -4.09
N ILE A 497 3.29 -18.59 -3.89
CA ILE A 497 4.45 -19.11 -4.63
C ILE A 497 4.69 -20.58 -4.29
N MET A 498 4.66 -20.96 -3.01
CA MET A 498 4.83 -22.34 -2.57
C MET A 498 3.75 -23.27 -3.16
N SER A 499 2.48 -22.88 -3.05
CA SER A 499 1.36 -23.74 -3.50
C SER A 499 1.30 -23.85 -5.02
N SER A 500 1.50 -22.74 -5.75
CA SER A 500 1.50 -22.76 -7.21
C SER A 500 2.60 -23.65 -7.76
N LEU A 501 3.85 -23.48 -7.32
CA LEU A 501 4.97 -24.34 -7.72
C LEU A 501 4.73 -25.82 -7.43
N TYR A 502 4.00 -26.13 -6.35
CA TYR A 502 3.70 -27.51 -6.01
C TYR A 502 2.60 -28.11 -6.90
N PHE A 503 1.49 -27.40 -7.13
CA PHE A 503 0.31 -27.95 -7.79
C PHE A 503 0.30 -27.70 -9.30
N THR A 504 0.68 -26.51 -9.77
CA THR A 504 0.69 -26.18 -11.21
C THR A 504 2.05 -26.39 -11.86
N LYS A 505 3.13 -26.51 -11.07
CA LYS A 505 4.54 -26.54 -11.51
C LYS A 505 5.01 -25.25 -12.17
N GLU A 506 4.27 -24.17 -11.97
CA GLU A 506 4.54 -22.84 -12.51
C GLU A 506 4.53 -21.79 -11.38
N ILE A 507 5.21 -20.66 -11.61
CA ILE A 507 5.12 -19.52 -10.71
C ILE A 507 3.69 -18.95 -10.73
N PRO A 508 3.19 -18.34 -9.64
CA PRO A 508 1.83 -17.79 -9.64
C PRO A 508 1.70 -16.45 -10.38
N PHE A 509 2.77 -15.67 -10.44
CA PHE A 509 2.86 -14.33 -11.06
C PHE A 509 4.31 -14.01 -11.39
N HIS A 510 4.50 -13.09 -12.35
CA HIS A 510 5.84 -12.61 -12.73
C HIS A 510 6.34 -11.49 -11.82
N ASP A 511 5.47 -10.54 -11.52
CA ASP A 511 5.81 -9.35 -10.74
C ASP A 511 4.96 -9.22 -9.48
N VAL A 512 5.55 -8.68 -8.41
CA VAL A 512 4.87 -8.35 -7.16
C VAL A 512 5.06 -6.87 -6.88
N TYR A 513 4.00 -6.09 -7.03
CA TYR A 513 4.02 -4.66 -6.74
C TYR A 513 3.51 -4.39 -5.33
N ILE A 514 4.39 -3.86 -4.47
CA ILE A 514 4.07 -3.53 -3.08
C ILE A 514 3.84 -2.02 -2.97
N TYR A 515 2.58 -1.63 -2.77
CA TYR A 515 2.24 -0.22 -2.63
C TYR A 515 2.53 0.33 -1.23
N ALA A 516 2.61 1.67 -1.13
CA ALA A 516 2.87 2.37 0.12
C ALA A 516 1.66 2.28 1.08
N THR A 517 1.90 2.03 2.36
CA THR A 517 0.85 2.05 3.39
C THR A 517 0.29 3.47 3.57
N ILE A 518 -1.03 3.60 3.49
CA ILE A 518 -1.71 4.88 3.72
C ILE A 518 -1.92 5.10 5.21
N LEU A 519 -1.32 6.16 5.74
CA LEU A 519 -1.45 6.60 7.12
C LEU A 519 -2.42 7.78 7.23
N ALA A 520 -3.00 7.97 8.40
CA ALA A 520 -3.76 9.17 8.73
C ALA A 520 -2.85 10.43 8.71
N LYS A 521 -3.44 11.61 8.71
CA LYS A 521 -2.73 12.90 8.65
C LYS A 521 -1.66 13.05 9.74
N ASP A 522 -1.90 12.49 10.92
CA ASP A 522 -0.98 12.48 12.06
C ASP A 522 0.15 11.43 11.96
N GLY A 523 0.11 10.58 10.93
CA GLY A 523 1.08 9.49 10.70
C GLY A 523 0.74 8.20 11.42
N SER A 524 -0.41 8.09 12.10
CA SER A 524 -0.88 6.84 12.69
C SER A 524 -1.53 5.93 11.63
N ARG A 525 -1.53 4.61 11.86
CA ARG A 525 -2.30 3.67 11.04
C ARG A 525 -3.80 4.02 11.13
N MET A 526 -4.46 4.05 9.98
CA MET A 526 -5.90 4.21 9.91
C MET A 526 -6.62 2.98 10.45
N SER A 527 -7.57 3.18 11.35
CA SER A 527 -8.46 2.10 11.80
C SER A 527 -9.84 2.63 12.21
N LYS A 528 -10.86 1.79 12.04
CA LYS A 528 -12.22 2.12 12.47
C LYS A 528 -12.32 2.29 13.98
N SER A 529 -11.54 1.52 14.75
CA SER A 529 -11.53 1.59 16.22
C SER A 529 -10.96 2.92 16.73
N LYS A 530 -9.94 3.48 16.08
CA LYS A 530 -9.37 4.79 16.38
C LYS A 530 -10.21 5.96 15.83
N GLY A 531 -11.16 5.68 14.91
CA GLY A 531 -11.99 6.68 14.27
C GLY A 531 -11.21 7.69 13.43
N ASN A 532 -10.04 7.29 12.89
CA ASN A 532 -9.20 8.06 11.98
C ASN A 532 -9.19 7.50 10.55
N GLY A 533 -10.00 6.47 10.28
CA GLY A 533 -10.16 5.90 8.95
C GLY A 533 -11.03 6.78 8.06
N VAL A 534 -10.63 6.94 6.81
CA VAL A 534 -11.38 7.65 5.76
C VAL A 534 -12.12 6.63 4.91
N ASP A 535 -13.41 6.87 4.67
CA ASP A 535 -14.19 6.06 3.74
C ASP A 535 -13.98 6.57 2.30
N PRO A 536 -13.55 5.73 1.36
CA PRO A 536 -13.44 6.11 -0.05
C PRO A 536 -14.75 6.66 -0.62
N MET A 537 -15.91 6.17 -0.16
CA MET A 537 -17.23 6.62 -0.64
C MET A 537 -17.52 8.08 -0.25
N ASP A 538 -17.05 8.54 0.90
CA ASP A 538 -17.20 9.94 1.31
C ASP A 538 -16.38 10.89 0.40
N LEU A 539 -15.19 10.45 -0.03
CA LEU A 539 -14.38 11.19 -0.99
C LEU A 539 -15.05 11.26 -2.36
N ILE A 540 -15.58 10.13 -2.84
CA ILE A 540 -16.29 10.06 -4.13
C ILE A 540 -17.56 10.92 -4.10
N ALA A 541 -18.34 10.85 -3.02
CA ALA A 541 -19.53 11.67 -2.87
C ALA A 541 -19.22 13.18 -2.91
N LYS A 542 -18.07 13.59 -2.38
CA LYS A 542 -17.70 14.99 -2.29
C LYS A 542 -16.92 15.52 -3.50
N TYR A 543 -16.00 14.71 -4.05
CA TYR A 543 -15.03 15.14 -5.05
C TYR A 543 -15.14 14.42 -6.40
N GLY A 544 -15.84 13.29 -6.48
CA GLY A 544 -15.88 12.38 -7.61
C GLY A 544 -14.80 11.29 -7.57
N ALA A 545 -15.05 10.19 -8.28
CA ALA A 545 -14.15 9.04 -8.32
C ALA A 545 -12.82 9.38 -9.01
N ASP A 546 -12.84 10.10 -10.13
CA ASP A 546 -11.63 10.53 -10.83
C ASP A 546 -10.67 11.32 -9.94
N ALA A 547 -11.21 12.24 -9.13
CA ALA A 547 -10.39 13.06 -8.21
C ALA A 547 -9.75 12.20 -7.11
N MET A 548 -10.47 11.24 -6.55
CA MET A 548 -9.95 10.30 -5.56
C MET A 548 -8.85 9.42 -6.17
N ARG A 549 -9.12 8.77 -7.29
CA ARG A 549 -8.18 7.89 -8.01
C ARG A 549 -6.89 8.61 -8.36
N TYR A 550 -7.01 9.78 -8.97
CA TYR A 550 -5.86 10.58 -9.37
C TYR A 550 -5.03 11.03 -8.16
N ASN A 551 -5.68 11.49 -7.07
CA ASN A 551 -4.96 11.81 -5.84
C ASN A 551 -4.17 10.60 -5.32
N LEU A 552 -4.77 9.40 -5.27
CA LEU A 552 -4.12 8.18 -4.82
C LEU A 552 -2.88 7.85 -5.67
N LEU A 553 -2.97 7.91 -6.99
CA LEU A 553 -1.82 7.69 -7.87
C LEU A 553 -0.70 8.70 -7.63
N THR A 554 -1.01 9.99 -7.42
CA THR A 554 0.01 11.02 -7.15
C THR A 554 0.75 10.84 -5.83
N LEU A 555 0.15 10.11 -4.86
CA LEU A 555 0.78 9.78 -3.59
C LEU A 555 1.85 8.68 -3.72
N ILE A 556 1.82 7.91 -4.81
CA ILE A 556 2.79 6.84 -5.05
C ILE A 556 4.17 7.45 -5.29
N THR A 557 5.09 7.11 -4.42
CA THR A 557 6.51 7.49 -4.46
C THR A 557 7.35 6.29 -4.03
N ASN A 558 8.67 6.45 -3.94
CA ASN A 558 9.56 5.44 -3.39
C ASN A 558 9.46 5.29 -1.86
N ASN A 559 8.55 5.99 -1.17
CA ASN A 559 8.35 5.87 0.26
C ASN A 559 7.53 4.62 0.62
N GLN A 560 7.79 4.06 1.80
CA GLN A 560 7.03 2.90 2.31
C GLN A 560 5.65 3.31 2.86
N ASP A 561 5.53 4.54 3.34
CA ASP A 561 4.33 5.07 3.97
C ASP A 561 4.01 6.43 3.38
N VAL A 562 2.73 6.72 3.20
CA VAL A 562 2.22 8.01 2.72
C VAL A 562 1.12 8.53 3.64
N LYS A 563 1.18 9.82 3.98
CA LYS A 563 0.15 10.46 4.80
C LYS A 563 -0.97 10.99 3.92
N PHE A 564 -2.19 10.58 4.24
CA PHE A 564 -3.40 11.09 3.60
C PHE A 564 -3.90 12.33 4.34
N ASP A 565 -4.19 13.40 3.63
CA ASP A 565 -4.43 14.74 4.20
C ASP A 565 -5.88 15.02 4.58
N ALA A 566 -6.74 14.00 4.65
CA ALA A 566 -8.14 14.17 5.02
C ALA A 566 -8.29 14.69 6.45
N VAL A 567 -9.27 15.57 6.62
CA VAL A 567 -9.69 16.12 7.90
C VAL A 567 -11.10 15.63 8.20
N LEU A 568 -11.25 14.94 9.32
CA LEU A 568 -12.54 14.42 9.80
C LEU A 568 -13.07 15.26 10.95
N ASP A 569 -14.39 15.39 11.05
CA ASP A 569 -15.02 15.96 12.24
C ASP A 569 -14.73 15.10 13.46
N LYS A 570 -14.37 15.74 14.56
CA LYS A 570 -13.95 15.01 15.79
C LYS A 570 -15.10 14.25 16.45
N LYS A 571 -16.35 14.66 16.24
CA LYS A 571 -17.53 14.07 16.88
C LYS A 571 -18.28 13.12 15.94
N THR A 572 -18.61 13.60 14.71
CA THR A 572 -19.40 12.83 13.75
C THR A 572 -18.54 11.87 12.92
N ARG A 573 -17.22 12.12 12.83
CA ARG A 573 -16.27 11.38 11.98
C ARG A 573 -16.49 11.57 10.50
N GLU A 574 -17.36 12.49 10.10
CA GLU A 574 -17.63 12.84 8.71
C GLU A 574 -16.44 13.58 8.08
N LEU A 575 -16.26 13.39 6.79
CA LEU A 575 -15.21 14.05 6.02
C LEU A 575 -15.47 15.56 5.89
N ILE A 576 -14.63 16.39 6.53
CA ILE A 576 -14.66 17.85 6.37
C ILE A 576 -13.98 18.25 5.07
N GLU A 577 -12.74 17.83 4.84
CA GLU A 577 -11.97 18.18 3.65
C GLU A 577 -10.80 17.24 3.39
N SER A 578 -10.34 17.20 2.14
CA SER A 578 -9.07 16.60 1.70
C SER A 578 -8.45 17.54 0.66
N PRO A 579 -7.49 18.39 1.05
CA PRO A 579 -6.95 19.43 0.18
C PRO A 579 -6.34 18.90 -1.13
N ARG A 580 -5.62 17.78 -1.10
CA ARG A 580 -5.06 17.14 -2.30
C ARG A 580 -6.13 16.59 -3.21
N THR A 581 -7.20 15.98 -2.66
CA THR A 581 -8.32 15.50 -3.47
C THR A 581 -9.08 16.68 -4.09
N ASP A 582 -9.18 17.83 -3.41
CA ASP A 582 -9.77 19.04 -3.98
C ASP A 582 -8.91 19.62 -5.11
N GLN A 583 -7.58 19.56 -5.00
CA GLN A 583 -6.66 19.91 -6.10
C GLN A 583 -6.85 18.97 -7.30
N ALA A 584 -7.01 17.66 -7.05
CA ALA A 584 -7.31 16.68 -8.10
C ALA A 584 -8.66 16.98 -8.79
N ARG A 585 -9.69 17.38 -8.03
CA ARG A 585 -10.97 17.86 -8.58
C ARG A 585 -10.81 19.10 -9.43
N SER A 586 -9.93 20.02 -9.01
CA SER A 586 -9.61 21.21 -9.80
C SER A 586 -8.96 20.83 -11.14
N PHE A 587 -8.18 19.76 -11.18
CA PHE A 587 -7.62 19.23 -12.42
C PHE A 587 -8.71 18.61 -13.32
N VAL A 588 -9.65 17.84 -12.79
CA VAL A 588 -10.84 17.37 -13.54
C VAL A 588 -11.58 18.55 -14.17
N THR A 589 -11.79 19.62 -13.39
CA THR A 589 -12.45 20.85 -13.89
C THR A 589 -11.63 21.53 -15.00
N LYS A 590 -10.30 21.53 -14.90
CA LYS A 590 -9.41 22.09 -15.94
C LYS A 590 -9.51 21.31 -17.24
N ILE A 591 -9.51 19.97 -17.16
CA ILE A 591 -9.68 19.07 -18.32
C ILE A 591 -11.02 19.39 -19.01
N TRP A 592 -12.10 19.43 -18.24
CA TRP A 592 -13.43 19.72 -18.79
C TRP A 592 -13.51 21.07 -19.48
N ASN A 593 -13.03 22.14 -18.84
CA ASN A 593 -13.09 23.50 -19.37
C ASN A 593 -12.23 23.69 -20.63
N ALA A 594 -11.04 23.07 -20.67
CA ALA A 594 -10.18 23.11 -21.84
C ALA A 594 -10.80 22.39 -23.04
N SER A 595 -11.35 21.20 -22.80
CA SER A 595 -12.03 20.40 -23.84
C SER A 595 -13.30 21.10 -24.35
N ARG A 596 -14.10 21.66 -23.43
CA ARG A 596 -15.29 22.44 -23.81
C ARG A 596 -14.93 23.67 -24.64
N PHE A 597 -13.85 24.39 -24.29
CA PHE A 597 -13.37 25.53 -25.10
C PHE A 597 -13.03 25.10 -26.52
N VAL A 598 -12.32 23.97 -26.69
CA VAL A 598 -12.02 23.47 -28.02
C VAL A 598 -13.29 23.08 -28.76
N GLN A 599 -14.18 22.29 -28.14
CA GLN A 599 -15.44 21.84 -28.77
C GLN A 599 -16.29 23.03 -29.27
N MET A 600 -16.45 24.09 -28.47
CA MET A 600 -17.19 25.30 -28.85
C MET A 600 -16.61 26.01 -30.07
N ASN A 601 -15.37 25.73 -30.46
CA ASN A 601 -14.68 26.36 -31.59
C ASN A 601 -14.50 25.40 -32.77
N LEU A 602 -15.25 24.26 -32.84
CA LEU A 602 -15.18 23.28 -33.92
C LEU A 602 -16.23 23.49 -35.02
N ASP A 603 -16.83 24.68 -35.11
CA ASP A 603 -17.75 24.97 -36.22
C ASP A 603 -17.03 24.81 -37.57
N GLY A 604 -17.65 24.03 -38.49
CA GLY A 604 -17.07 23.71 -39.80
C GLY A 604 -15.96 22.65 -39.77
N TYR A 605 -15.70 22.03 -38.63
CA TYR A 605 -14.64 21.01 -38.52
C TYR A 605 -14.88 19.81 -39.44
N THR A 606 -13.81 19.37 -40.08
CA THR A 606 -13.71 18.08 -40.81
C THR A 606 -12.45 17.36 -40.41
N ALA A 607 -12.58 16.05 -40.13
CA ALA A 607 -11.42 15.24 -39.76
C ALA A 607 -10.32 15.28 -40.83
N GLY A 608 -9.08 15.27 -40.37
CA GLY A 608 -7.92 15.31 -41.25
C GLY A 608 -6.63 15.26 -40.45
N MET A 609 -5.52 15.00 -41.15
CA MET A 609 -4.21 14.86 -40.52
C MET A 609 -3.78 16.13 -39.75
N PRO A 610 -3.27 16.01 -38.52
CA PRO A 610 -2.60 17.11 -37.85
C PRO A 610 -1.33 17.52 -38.60
N LYS A 611 -1.04 18.84 -38.64
CA LYS A 611 0.14 19.37 -39.27
C LYS A 611 0.76 20.47 -38.47
N ALA A 612 2.08 20.42 -38.29
CA ALA A 612 2.84 21.50 -37.69
C ALA A 612 3.04 22.61 -38.72
N GLU A 613 2.20 23.64 -38.70
CA GLU A 613 2.32 24.79 -39.60
C GLU A 613 3.06 25.96 -38.95
N THR A 614 3.22 25.91 -37.65
CA THR A 614 3.89 26.96 -36.84
C THR A 614 4.89 26.32 -35.84
N PRO A 615 5.86 27.10 -35.34
CA PRO A 615 6.80 26.63 -34.33
C PRO A 615 6.14 26.07 -33.08
N GLU A 616 5.03 26.66 -32.64
CA GLU A 616 4.25 26.18 -31.49
C GLU A 616 3.55 24.83 -31.79
N ASP A 617 3.15 24.56 -33.01
CA ASP A 617 2.60 23.25 -33.41
C ASP A 617 3.71 22.18 -33.37
N ALA A 618 4.90 22.49 -33.94
CA ALA A 618 6.04 21.58 -33.94
C ALA A 618 6.49 21.24 -32.50
N TRP A 619 6.58 22.28 -31.65
CA TRP A 619 6.88 22.08 -30.23
C TRP A 619 5.85 21.17 -29.54
N MET A 620 4.56 21.46 -29.71
CA MET A 620 3.49 20.71 -29.04
C MET A 620 3.48 19.24 -29.49
N PHE A 621 3.63 18.99 -30.77
CA PHE A 621 3.65 17.61 -31.29
C PHE A 621 4.87 16.83 -30.83
N SER A 622 6.05 17.48 -30.76
CA SER A 622 7.25 16.86 -30.20
C SER A 622 7.07 16.52 -28.72
N ARG A 623 6.56 17.48 -27.93
CA ARG A 623 6.24 17.23 -26.50
C ARG A 623 5.21 16.12 -26.31
N LEU A 624 4.15 16.09 -27.13
CA LEU A 624 3.12 15.06 -27.08
C LEU A 624 3.71 13.67 -27.36
N ALA A 625 4.54 13.57 -28.41
CA ALA A 625 5.20 12.31 -28.77
C ALA A 625 6.11 11.79 -27.65
N LYS A 626 6.89 12.66 -27.01
CA LYS A 626 7.73 12.31 -25.88
C LYS A 626 6.91 11.88 -24.66
N VAL A 627 5.84 12.61 -24.32
CA VAL A 627 4.96 12.24 -23.19
C VAL A 627 4.29 10.90 -23.43
N VAL A 628 3.89 10.59 -24.67
CA VAL A 628 3.38 9.24 -25.02
C VAL A 628 4.43 8.17 -24.76
N ALA A 629 5.67 8.36 -25.18
CA ALA A 629 6.75 7.41 -24.94
C ALA A 629 7.05 7.25 -23.43
N GLU A 630 7.22 8.36 -22.74
CA GLU A 630 7.51 8.39 -21.31
C GLU A 630 6.40 7.72 -20.46
N THR A 631 5.13 8.04 -20.74
CA THR A 631 3.99 7.47 -20.00
C THR A 631 3.80 5.99 -20.31
N THR A 632 4.10 5.56 -21.53
CA THR A 632 4.10 4.14 -21.89
C THR A 632 5.16 3.38 -21.11
N GLU A 633 6.41 3.87 -21.08
CA GLU A 633 7.50 3.28 -20.31
C GLU A 633 7.17 3.24 -18.82
N GLN A 634 6.65 4.34 -18.27
CA GLN A 634 6.27 4.43 -16.86
C GLN A 634 5.21 3.37 -16.47
N LEU A 635 4.21 3.12 -17.31
CA LEU A 635 3.19 2.11 -17.05
C LEU A 635 3.70 0.68 -17.24
N GLU A 636 4.57 0.43 -18.21
CA GLU A 636 5.22 -0.90 -18.40
C GLU A 636 6.20 -1.23 -17.26
N THR A 637 6.76 -0.22 -16.58
CA THR A 637 7.70 -0.38 -15.46
C THR A 637 7.07 -0.13 -14.08
N TYR A 638 5.75 -0.11 -14.00
CA TYR A 638 4.99 0.13 -12.75
C TYR A 638 5.23 1.49 -12.09
N GLY A 639 5.66 2.49 -12.85
CA GLY A 639 5.87 3.88 -12.41
C GLY A 639 4.58 4.70 -12.31
N PHE A 640 3.54 4.20 -11.66
CA PHE A 640 2.19 4.79 -11.62
C PHE A 640 2.16 6.23 -11.12
N GLY A 641 2.98 6.56 -10.11
CA GLY A 641 3.05 7.91 -9.56
C GLY A 641 3.72 8.90 -10.51
N GLU A 642 4.78 8.47 -11.18
CA GLU A 642 5.46 9.29 -12.21
C GLU A 642 4.56 9.51 -13.42
N TYR A 643 3.90 8.47 -13.89
CA TYR A 643 2.87 8.57 -14.94
C TYR A 643 1.81 9.64 -14.59
N ALA A 644 1.20 9.56 -13.42
CA ALA A 644 0.13 10.49 -13.03
C ALA A 644 0.63 11.96 -12.97
N ARG A 645 1.83 12.20 -12.43
CA ARG A 645 2.43 13.55 -12.37
C ARG A 645 2.85 14.06 -13.75
N ASN A 646 3.38 13.19 -14.61
CA ASN A 646 3.81 13.55 -15.95
C ASN A 646 2.64 14.01 -16.82
N ILE A 647 1.56 13.24 -16.87
CA ILE A 647 0.38 13.60 -17.68
C ILE A 647 -0.31 14.87 -17.19
N GLN A 648 -0.33 15.12 -15.87
CA GLN A 648 -0.86 16.37 -15.33
C GLN A 648 0.00 17.55 -15.75
N SER A 649 1.31 17.43 -15.56
CA SER A 649 2.25 18.50 -15.92
C SER A 649 2.12 18.86 -17.40
N PHE A 650 2.10 17.86 -18.27
CA PHE A 650 1.90 18.07 -19.70
C PHE A 650 0.56 18.75 -20.00
N PHE A 651 -0.55 18.17 -19.52
CA PHE A 651 -1.86 18.68 -19.87
C PHE A 651 -2.11 20.09 -19.28
N TRP A 652 -1.73 20.31 -18.02
CA TRP A 652 -1.95 21.61 -17.37
C TRP A 652 -1.02 22.68 -17.95
N ASN A 653 0.30 22.41 -17.90
CA ASN A 653 1.29 23.43 -18.22
C ASN A 653 1.49 23.61 -19.74
N ASP A 654 1.59 22.51 -20.51
CA ASP A 654 1.91 22.63 -21.95
C ASP A 654 0.64 22.79 -22.79
N VAL A 655 -0.38 21.94 -22.59
CA VAL A 655 -1.61 22.03 -23.40
C VAL A 655 -2.47 23.23 -23.01
N CYS A 656 -2.84 23.36 -21.72
CA CYS A 656 -3.79 24.40 -21.31
C CYS A 656 -3.17 25.80 -21.21
N ASP A 657 -2.02 25.93 -20.54
CA ASP A 657 -1.46 27.26 -20.23
C ASP A 657 -0.71 27.86 -21.40
N TRP A 658 -0.29 27.01 -22.38
CA TRP A 658 0.41 27.48 -23.55
C TRP A 658 -0.32 27.18 -24.86
N TYR A 659 -0.47 25.92 -25.24
CA TYR A 659 -0.86 25.58 -26.61
C TYR A 659 -2.26 26.12 -26.98
N ILE A 660 -3.26 25.87 -26.15
CA ILE A 660 -4.62 26.40 -26.38
C ILE A 660 -4.62 27.93 -26.47
N GLU A 661 -3.88 28.63 -25.61
CA GLU A 661 -3.78 30.07 -25.65
C GLU A 661 -3.14 30.59 -26.95
N LEU A 662 -2.11 29.89 -27.45
CA LEU A 662 -1.43 30.20 -28.68
C LEU A 662 -2.28 29.99 -29.94
N CYS A 663 -3.13 28.96 -29.89
CA CYS A 663 -4.06 28.67 -30.99
C CYS A 663 -5.17 29.72 -31.16
N LYS A 664 -5.51 30.48 -30.12
CA LYS A 664 -6.65 31.43 -30.15
C LYS A 664 -6.63 32.39 -31.31
N GLY A 665 -5.48 32.98 -31.65
CA GLY A 665 -5.36 33.95 -32.77
C GLY A 665 -5.76 33.34 -34.11
N ARG A 666 -5.18 32.14 -34.43
CA ARG A 666 -5.51 31.41 -35.67
C ARG A 666 -6.94 30.89 -35.66
N LEU A 667 -7.45 30.51 -34.50
CA LEU A 667 -8.78 29.95 -34.32
C LEU A 667 -9.88 31.00 -34.51
N LEU A 668 -9.69 32.22 -33.99
CA LEU A 668 -10.70 33.30 -33.97
C LEU A 668 -10.56 34.22 -35.18
N ASP A 669 -9.33 34.61 -35.56
CA ASP A 669 -9.02 35.65 -36.56
C ASP A 669 -8.35 35.10 -37.83
N GLY A 670 -8.04 33.76 -37.87
CA GLY A 670 -7.37 33.10 -38.99
C GLY A 670 -8.26 32.96 -40.23
N THR A 671 -7.63 32.67 -41.38
CA THR A 671 -8.33 32.27 -42.61
C THR A 671 -9.08 30.97 -42.39
N PRO A 672 -10.10 30.59 -43.21
CA PRO A 672 -10.81 29.34 -43.07
C PRO A 672 -9.89 28.08 -43.03
N ASP A 673 -8.83 28.05 -43.89
CA ASP A 673 -7.88 26.97 -43.92
C ASP A 673 -7.00 26.90 -42.66
N GLN A 674 -6.51 28.04 -42.16
CA GLN A 674 -5.75 28.10 -40.91
C GLN A 674 -6.61 27.70 -39.73
N ARG A 675 -7.87 28.15 -39.67
CA ARG A 675 -8.82 27.75 -38.62
C ARG A 675 -9.05 26.24 -38.62
N LEU A 676 -9.33 25.66 -39.79
CA LEU A 676 -9.56 24.23 -39.91
C LEU A 676 -8.31 23.41 -39.48
N GLN A 677 -7.10 23.86 -39.87
CA GLN A 677 -5.89 23.15 -39.48
C GLN A 677 -5.63 23.24 -37.97
N VAL A 678 -5.87 24.40 -37.34
CA VAL A 678 -5.76 24.55 -35.88
C VAL A 678 -6.81 23.69 -35.15
N GLN A 679 -8.03 23.61 -35.65
CA GLN A 679 -9.06 22.73 -35.11
C GLN A 679 -8.58 21.26 -35.15
N ARG A 680 -8.00 20.80 -36.29
CA ARG A 680 -7.42 19.44 -36.43
C ARG A 680 -6.32 19.17 -35.42
N ASN A 681 -5.41 20.13 -35.27
CA ASN A 681 -4.30 20.04 -34.33
C ASN A 681 -4.80 19.97 -32.88
N LEU A 682 -5.76 20.79 -32.49
CA LEU A 682 -6.36 20.79 -31.15
C LEU A 682 -7.11 19.48 -30.84
N VAL A 683 -7.93 19.00 -31.79
CA VAL A 683 -8.64 17.73 -31.64
C VAL A 683 -7.65 16.58 -31.47
N PHE A 684 -6.57 16.52 -32.28
CA PHE A 684 -5.51 15.54 -32.16
C PHE A 684 -4.85 15.56 -30.78
N VAL A 685 -4.42 16.75 -30.32
CA VAL A 685 -3.75 16.88 -29.01
C VAL A 685 -4.69 16.46 -27.88
N LEU A 686 -5.98 16.81 -27.93
CA LEU A 686 -6.96 16.40 -26.93
C LEU A 686 -7.26 14.90 -27.00
N ASP A 687 -7.45 14.30 -28.19
CA ASP A 687 -7.71 12.87 -28.34
C ASP A 687 -6.57 12.04 -27.70
N VAL A 688 -5.31 12.35 -28.04
CA VAL A 688 -4.15 11.70 -27.43
C VAL A 688 -4.13 11.94 -25.91
N SER A 689 -4.37 13.18 -25.47
CA SER A 689 -4.38 13.50 -24.01
C SER A 689 -5.46 12.75 -23.24
N MET A 690 -6.66 12.58 -23.79
CA MET A 690 -7.73 11.81 -23.16
C MET A 690 -7.36 10.33 -23.03
N ARG A 691 -6.74 9.75 -24.05
CA ARG A 691 -6.24 8.38 -24.02
C ARG A 691 -5.17 8.19 -22.95
N LEU A 692 -4.21 9.13 -22.85
CA LEU A 692 -3.17 9.08 -21.81
C LEU A 692 -3.72 9.26 -20.39
N LEU A 693 -4.75 10.07 -20.19
CA LEU A 693 -5.38 10.34 -18.89
C LEU A 693 -6.35 9.24 -18.45
N HIS A 694 -6.91 8.47 -19.40
CA HIS A 694 -8.00 7.54 -19.15
C HIS A 694 -7.74 6.50 -18.06
N PRO A 695 -6.57 5.83 -18.00
CA PRO A 695 -6.30 4.87 -16.92
C PRO A 695 -6.41 5.48 -15.52
N ALA A 696 -6.01 6.74 -15.34
CA ALA A 696 -6.07 7.44 -14.06
C ALA A 696 -7.44 8.07 -13.76
N MET A 697 -8.10 8.66 -14.78
CA MET A 697 -9.33 9.44 -14.68
C MET A 697 -10.36 8.99 -15.72
N PRO A 698 -10.93 7.79 -15.55
CA PRO A 698 -11.73 7.16 -16.61
C PRO A 698 -13.03 7.92 -16.96
N PHE A 699 -13.67 8.57 -16.00
CA PHE A 699 -15.01 9.13 -16.21
C PHE A 699 -15.01 10.45 -16.98
N VAL A 700 -14.19 11.41 -16.55
CA VAL A 700 -14.11 12.71 -17.24
C VAL A 700 -13.52 12.56 -18.64
N THR A 701 -12.55 11.65 -18.79
CA THR A 701 -11.93 11.42 -20.11
C THR A 701 -12.85 10.73 -21.08
N GLU A 702 -13.65 9.74 -20.63
CA GLU A 702 -14.69 9.13 -21.45
C GLU A 702 -15.72 10.17 -21.88
N SER A 703 -16.23 10.97 -20.93
CA SER A 703 -17.23 12.02 -21.20
C SER A 703 -16.72 13.09 -22.18
N VAL A 704 -15.44 13.41 -22.14
CA VAL A 704 -14.82 14.35 -23.09
C VAL A 704 -14.64 13.68 -24.45
N TRP A 705 -14.14 12.46 -24.49
CA TRP A 705 -13.86 11.74 -25.73
C TRP A 705 -15.14 11.47 -26.52
N ASP A 706 -16.24 11.11 -25.85
CA ASP A 706 -17.58 10.95 -26.46
C ASP A 706 -18.07 12.26 -27.11
N ALA A 707 -17.67 13.39 -26.57
CA ALA A 707 -18.05 14.74 -27.08
C ALA A 707 -17.08 15.25 -28.17
N LEU A 708 -15.97 14.58 -28.46
CA LEU A 708 -14.97 14.98 -29.46
C LEU A 708 -15.19 14.26 -30.80
N PRO A 709 -14.95 14.94 -31.95
CA PRO A 709 -14.92 14.28 -33.24
C PRO A 709 -13.60 13.51 -33.43
N ALA A 710 -13.59 12.61 -34.42
CA ALA A 710 -12.39 11.88 -34.82
C ALA A 710 -11.22 12.82 -35.17
N SER A 711 -10.01 12.51 -34.69
CA SER A 711 -8.80 13.31 -34.88
C SER A 711 -8.18 13.19 -36.28
N GLY A 712 -8.54 12.15 -37.03
CA GLY A 712 -8.01 11.83 -38.37
C GLY A 712 -6.66 11.10 -38.39
N LEU A 713 -5.99 10.96 -37.25
CA LEU A 713 -4.76 10.16 -37.10
C LEU A 713 -5.01 8.87 -36.33
N LEU A 714 -5.72 8.95 -35.20
CA LEU A 714 -6.10 7.80 -34.39
C LEU A 714 -7.53 7.38 -34.73
N SER A 715 -7.80 6.07 -34.68
CA SER A 715 -9.17 5.58 -34.87
C SER A 715 -10.09 6.05 -33.74
N HIS A 716 -11.32 6.42 -34.12
CA HIS A 716 -12.41 6.79 -33.21
C HIS A 716 -13.61 5.84 -33.40
N ASP A 717 -13.33 4.61 -33.88
CA ASP A 717 -14.36 3.63 -34.20
C ASP A 717 -14.80 2.80 -33.00
N ALA A 718 -14.04 2.85 -31.90
CA ALA A 718 -14.42 2.19 -30.65
C ALA A 718 -15.67 2.87 -30.04
N GLU A 719 -16.55 2.08 -29.45
CA GLU A 719 -17.76 2.60 -28.76
C GLU A 719 -17.39 3.39 -27.49
N PHE A 720 -16.27 3.03 -26.85
CA PHE A 720 -15.80 3.66 -25.61
C PHE A 720 -14.27 3.86 -25.66
N LEU A 721 -13.81 4.92 -24.98
CA LEU A 721 -12.37 5.22 -24.85
C LEU A 721 -11.62 4.06 -24.19
N MET A 722 -12.23 3.40 -23.18
CA MET A 722 -11.68 2.26 -22.48
C MET A 722 -11.22 1.11 -23.40
N ILE A 723 -11.90 0.91 -24.52
CA ILE A 723 -11.60 -0.15 -25.50
C ILE A 723 -11.00 0.39 -26.80
N SER A 724 -10.61 1.66 -26.82
CA SER A 724 -9.87 2.27 -27.92
C SER A 724 -8.37 1.94 -27.84
N GLU A 725 -7.62 2.22 -28.92
CA GLU A 725 -6.18 2.00 -28.93
C GLU A 725 -5.42 3.01 -28.08
N TRP A 726 -4.37 2.56 -27.37
CA TRP A 726 -3.34 3.42 -26.78
C TRP A 726 -2.51 4.09 -27.85
N PRO A 727 -2.12 5.37 -27.70
CA PRO A 727 -1.26 6.04 -28.69
C PRO A 727 0.08 5.30 -28.81
N ASP A 728 0.41 4.92 -30.02
CA ASP A 728 1.62 4.17 -30.33
C ASP A 728 2.85 5.11 -30.38
N PRO A 729 3.84 4.96 -29.46
CA PRO A 729 5.04 5.79 -29.46
C PRO A 729 5.82 5.75 -30.77
N GLU A 730 5.88 4.60 -31.47
CA GLU A 730 6.61 4.45 -32.72
C GLU A 730 5.94 5.27 -33.83
N LYS A 731 4.60 5.26 -33.91
CA LYS A 731 3.87 6.05 -34.91
C LYS A 731 4.05 7.56 -34.68
N LEU A 732 4.18 7.99 -33.43
CA LEU A 732 4.34 9.40 -33.06
C LEU A 732 5.80 9.86 -33.05
N ALA A 733 6.78 8.97 -33.10
CA ALA A 733 8.21 9.30 -33.10
C ALA A 733 8.61 10.27 -34.22
N SER A 734 7.89 10.26 -35.36
CA SER A 734 8.14 11.20 -36.48
C SER A 734 7.84 12.67 -36.15
N PHE A 735 7.11 12.94 -35.07
CA PHE A 735 6.82 14.30 -34.58
C PHE A 735 7.91 14.86 -33.67
N VAL A 736 8.86 14.05 -33.21
CA VAL A 736 9.94 14.50 -32.31
C VAL A 736 10.85 15.45 -33.02
N ASP A 737 10.96 16.68 -32.54
CA ASP A 737 11.79 17.76 -33.05
C ASP A 737 12.49 18.47 -31.88
N GLU A 738 13.71 18.04 -31.56
CA GLU A 738 14.51 18.60 -30.45
C GLU A 738 14.83 20.09 -30.68
N ALA A 739 14.99 20.51 -31.91
CA ALA A 739 15.28 21.91 -32.25
C ALA A 739 14.03 22.78 -31.97
N ALA A 740 12.84 22.34 -32.37
CA ALA A 740 11.60 23.04 -32.10
C ALA A 740 11.35 23.18 -30.57
N GLU A 741 11.61 22.11 -29.80
CA GLU A 741 11.49 22.16 -28.33
C GLU A 741 12.48 23.15 -27.71
N HIS A 742 13.74 23.09 -28.09
CA HIS A 742 14.76 23.99 -27.59
C HIS A 742 14.41 25.47 -27.91
N ASN A 743 14.10 25.77 -29.17
CA ASN A 743 13.78 27.11 -29.63
C ASN A 743 12.54 27.66 -28.92
N PHE A 744 11.51 26.85 -28.78
CA PHE A 744 10.28 27.27 -28.08
C PHE A 744 10.49 27.44 -26.58
N SER A 745 11.32 26.60 -25.96
CA SER A 745 11.68 26.71 -24.54
C SER A 745 12.38 28.05 -24.24
N LEU A 746 13.31 28.47 -25.08
CA LEU A 746 13.96 29.78 -24.96
C LEU A 746 12.94 30.93 -25.03
N ALA A 747 12.01 30.85 -25.97
CA ALA A 747 10.96 31.85 -26.11
C ALA A 747 10.00 31.90 -24.92
N LYS A 748 9.60 30.71 -24.40
CA LYS A 748 8.82 30.57 -23.15
C LYS A 748 9.54 31.22 -21.97
N THR A 749 10.86 31.06 -21.86
CA THR A 749 11.68 31.66 -20.81
C THR A 749 11.60 33.17 -20.85
N VAL A 750 11.75 33.78 -22.03
CA VAL A 750 11.64 35.25 -22.19
C VAL A 750 10.24 35.75 -21.84
N VAL A 751 9.19 35.09 -22.35
CA VAL A 751 7.79 35.48 -22.03
C VAL A 751 7.50 35.36 -20.54
N SER A 752 7.99 34.29 -19.90
CA SER A 752 7.83 34.05 -18.47
C SER A 752 8.54 35.10 -17.61
N ALA A 753 9.76 35.49 -17.99
CA ALA A 753 10.50 36.55 -17.34
C ALA A 753 9.75 37.88 -17.41
N VAL A 754 9.17 38.21 -18.56
CA VAL A 754 8.39 39.44 -18.77
C VAL A 754 7.10 39.42 -17.94
N ARG A 755 6.37 38.28 -17.91
CA ARG A 755 5.15 38.13 -17.11
C ARG A 755 5.44 38.21 -15.61
N SER A 756 6.49 37.53 -15.13
CA SER A 756 6.90 37.59 -13.73
C SER A 756 7.38 39.00 -13.32
N SER A 757 8.06 39.73 -14.22
CA SER A 757 8.43 41.13 -13.99
C SER A 757 7.20 42.03 -13.85
N ARG A 758 6.18 41.88 -14.69
CA ARG A 758 4.91 42.63 -14.52
C ARG A 758 4.25 42.37 -13.18
N ALA A 759 4.12 41.10 -12.80
CA ALA A 759 3.51 40.70 -11.53
C ALA A 759 4.30 41.25 -10.34
N ARG A 760 5.62 41.14 -10.39
CA ARG A 760 6.53 41.61 -9.33
C ARG A 760 6.43 43.11 -9.11
N TYR A 761 6.40 43.87 -10.21
CA TYR A 761 6.33 45.33 -10.14
C TYR A 761 4.89 45.91 -10.22
N ARG A 762 3.89 45.01 -10.04
CA ARG A 762 2.45 45.35 -9.98
C ARG A 762 1.96 46.14 -11.20
N LEU A 763 2.54 45.89 -12.34
CA LEU A 763 2.12 46.48 -13.60
C LEU A 763 0.87 45.77 -14.14
N SER A 764 0.04 46.50 -14.88
CA SER A 764 -1.11 45.86 -15.54
C SER A 764 -0.66 44.73 -16.47
N PRO A 765 -1.36 43.59 -16.52
CA PRO A 765 -1.09 42.54 -17.52
C PRO A 765 -1.13 43.04 -18.97
N LYS A 766 -1.76 44.19 -19.22
CA LYS A 766 -1.88 44.84 -20.54
C LYS A 766 -0.74 45.80 -20.87
N THR A 767 0.19 46.02 -19.96
CA THR A 767 1.32 46.94 -20.17
C THR A 767 2.32 46.32 -21.12
N ASP A 768 2.65 47.01 -22.23
CA ASP A 768 3.70 46.57 -23.13
C ASP A 768 5.08 47.01 -22.58
N LEU A 769 6.06 46.08 -22.61
CA LEU A 769 7.42 46.32 -22.10
C LEU A 769 8.45 46.12 -23.20
N ALA A 770 9.51 46.94 -23.23
CA ALA A 770 10.67 46.67 -24.07
C ALA A 770 11.59 45.66 -23.38
N VAL A 771 12.17 44.73 -24.16
CA VAL A 771 13.03 43.65 -23.64
C VAL A 771 14.29 43.54 -24.49
N VAL A 772 15.44 43.46 -23.84
CA VAL A 772 16.71 43.12 -24.47
C VAL A 772 17.20 41.79 -23.90
N VAL A 773 17.49 40.82 -24.78
CA VAL A 773 17.93 39.50 -24.40
C VAL A 773 19.39 39.30 -24.82
N LYS A 774 20.22 38.99 -23.83
CA LYS A 774 21.57 38.50 -24.05
C LYS A 774 21.51 36.96 -24.07
N ALA A 775 21.90 36.38 -25.18
CA ALA A 775 21.83 34.97 -25.43
C ALA A 775 23.15 34.42 -25.98
N PRO A 776 23.48 33.14 -25.77
CA PRO A 776 24.59 32.49 -26.46
C PRO A 776 24.46 32.60 -27.99
N ALA A 777 25.58 32.63 -28.71
CA ALA A 777 25.60 32.81 -30.18
C ALA A 777 24.67 31.84 -30.91
N GLN A 778 24.61 30.60 -30.46
CA GLN A 778 23.79 29.53 -31.02
C GLN A 778 22.29 29.78 -30.89
N ASP A 779 21.84 30.52 -29.84
CA ASP A 779 20.43 30.73 -29.49
C ASP A 779 19.88 32.07 -30.07
N VAL A 780 20.77 32.96 -30.53
CA VAL A 780 20.35 34.30 -31.04
C VAL A 780 19.45 34.15 -32.28
N ALA A 781 19.75 33.25 -33.17
CA ALA A 781 18.95 33.04 -34.39
C ALA A 781 17.55 32.50 -34.04
N ALA A 782 17.49 31.50 -33.16
CA ALA A 782 16.25 30.87 -32.69
C ALA A 782 15.32 31.90 -32.01
N LEU A 783 15.85 32.74 -31.11
CA LEU A 783 15.07 33.79 -30.43
C LEU A 783 14.58 34.86 -31.40
N LYS A 784 15.35 35.18 -32.44
CA LYS A 784 14.93 36.11 -33.49
C LYS A 784 13.79 35.55 -34.33
N GLU A 785 13.83 34.28 -34.67
CA GLU A 785 12.74 33.61 -35.37
C GLU A 785 11.45 33.59 -34.55
N GLN A 786 11.57 33.49 -33.22
CA GLN A 786 10.46 33.51 -32.26
C GLN A 786 10.04 34.95 -31.86
N ALA A 787 10.61 36.00 -32.46
CA ALA A 787 10.36 37.38 -32.05
C ALA A 787 8.87 37.77 -32.09
N ALA A 788 8.16 37.39 -33.14
CA ALA A 788 6.72 37.64 -33.26
C ALA A 788 5.93 36.99 -32.12
N PHE A 789 6.26 35.76 -31.78
CA PHE A 789 5.67 35.02 -30.64
C PHE A 789 5.94 35.73 -29.32
N ILE A 790 7.20 36.08 -29.02
CA ILE A 790 7.61 36.74 -27.78
C ILE A 790 6.89 38.10 -27.65
N GLN A 791 6.83 38.86 -28.74
CA GLN A 791 6.17 40.17 -28.77
C GLN A 791 4.67 40.06 -28.51
N ASN A 792 3.98 39.16 -29.18
CA ASN A 792 2.53 39.00 -29.05
C ASN A 792 2.13 38.42 -27.68
N VAL A 793 2.70 37.27 -27.31
CA VAL A 793 2.32 36.52 -26.08
C VAL A 793 2.91 37.18 -24.83
N GLY A 794 4.13 37.66 -24.94
CA GLY A 794 4.82 38.42 -23.91
C GLY A 794 4.32 39.87 -23.75
N ARG A 795 3.53 40.45 -24.72
CA ARG A 795 3.24 41.86 -24.81
C ARG A 795 4.53 42.68 -24.73
N VAL A 796 5.44 42.38 -25.63
CA VAL A 796 6.75 43.03 -25.71
C VAL A 796 6.71 44.05 -26.85
N SER A 797 6.83 45.36 -26.53
CA SER A 797 6.76 46.46 -27.50
C SER A 797 7.96 46.48 -28.44
N SER A 798 9.12 46.08 -27.96
CA SER A 798 10.34 45.92 -28.76
C SER A 798 11.19 44.80 -28.18
N LEU A 799 11.78 43.95 -29.04
CA LEU A 799 12.66 42.86 -28.66
C LEU A 799 14.01 43.05 -29.38
N GLU A 800 15.09 43.16 -28.63
CA GLU A 800 16.46 43.09 -29.12
C GLU A 800 17.10 41.78 -28.62
N VAL A 801 17.74 40.99 -29.49
CA VAL A 801 18.44 39.75 -29.14
C VAL A 801 19.85 39.79 -29.71
N ALA A 802 20.86 39.73 -28.84
CA ALA A 802 22.27 39.70 -29.22
C ALA A 802 23.14 38.94 -28.22
N GLU A 803 24.38 38.60 -28.61
CA GLU A 803 25.37 37.95 -27.74
C GLU A 803 25.86 38.85 -26.60
N ALA A 804 26.02 40.14 -26.90
CA ALA A 804 26.57 41.10 -25.97
C ALA A 804 25.84 42.46 -26.11
N PRO A 805 24.53 42.53 -25.87
CA PRO A 805 23.79 43.78 -25.95
C PRO A 805 24.15 44.72 -24.77
N GLN A 806 23.93 46.01 -24.95
CA GLN A 806 24.07 46.95 -23.83
C GLN A 806 22.83 46.85 -22.91
N LYS A 807 23.05 46.83 -21.61
CA LYS A 807 21.96 46.89 -20.63
C LYS A 807 21.26 48.25 -20.74
N PRO A 808 19.96 48.32 -21.05
CA PRO A 808 19.24 49.60 -21.13
C PRO A 808 19.11 50.23 -19.74
N ALA A 809 19.17 51.56 -19.71
CA ALA A 809 18.90 52.31 -18.50
C ALA A 809 17.44 52.10 -18.04
N GLY A 810 17.22 51.94 -16.73
CA GLY A 810 15.90 51.70 -16.18
C GLY A 810 15.35 50.28 -16.45
N SER A 811 16.22 49.33 -16.71
CA SER A 811 15.86 47.90 -16.87
C SER A 811 16.22 47.10 -15.64
N VAL A 812 15.48 46.01 -15.44
CA VAL A 812 15.78 44.99 -14.45
C VAL A 812 16.31 43.72 -15.15
N SER A 813 17.30 43.06 -14.53
CA SER A 813 17.88 41.82 -15.06
C SER A 813 17.12 40.61 -14.53
N VAL A 814 16.81 39.67 -15.40
CA VAL A 814 16.29 38.35 -15.09
C VAL A 814 17.18 37.32 -15.77
N THR A 815 17.78 36.41 -15.01
CA THR A 815 18.64 35.37 -15.57
C THR A 815 17.94 34.03 -15.41
N ASP A 816 17.71 33.31 -16.50
CA ASP A 816 17.10 32.01 -16.53
C ASP A 816 17.53 31.25 -17.79
N ALA A 817 17.68 29.91 -17.72
CA ALA A 817 18.04 29.00 -18.80
C ALA A 817 19.23 29.46 -19.68
N GLY A 818 20.25 30.06 -19.07
CA GLY A 818 21.43 30.61 -19.78
C GLY A 818 21.20 31.94 -20.52
N LEU A 819 19.99 32.49 -20.43
CA LEU A 819 19.64 33.83 -20.96
C LEU A 819 19.75 34.90 -19.87
N GLU A 820 20.21 36.11 -20.23
CA GLU A 820 20.12 37.27 -19.39
C GLU A 820 19.19 38.29 -20.06
N MET A 821 18.05 38.53 -19.45
CA MET A 821 16.97 39.35 -20.00
C MET A 821 16.87 40.67 -19.27
N TYR A 822 16.96 41.78 -20.00
CA TYR A 822 16.78 43.14 -19.48
C TYR A 822 15.38 43.62 -19.80
N VAL A 823 14.50 43.61 -18.79
CA VAL A 823 13.13 44.11 -18.93
C VAL A 823 13.10 45.60 -18.58
N VAL A 824 12.78 46.44 -19.55
CA VAL A 824 12.81 47.90 -19.40
C VAL A 824 11.54 48.34 -18.70
N LEU A 825 11.68 48.86 -17.49
CA LEU A 825 10.58 49.36 -16.69
C LEU A 825 10.43 50.90 -16.87
N GLY A 826 11.54 51.61 -17.15
CA GLY A 826 11.57 53.02 -17.43
C GLY A 826 10.82 53.86 -16.40
N GLU A 827 9.94 54.78 -16.88
CA GLU A 827 9.10 55.63 -16.04
C GLU A 827 7.85 54.92 -15.46
N LEU A 828 7.62 53.66 -15.81
CA LEU A 828 6.47 52.87 -15.36
C LEU A 828 6.57 52.50 -13.88
N VAL A 829 7.77 52.53 -13.32
CA VAL A 829 8.07 52.18 -11.93
C VAL A 829 9.01 53.22 -11.35
N ASP A 830 8.69 53.78 -10.19
CA ASP A 830 9.63 54.59 -9.43
C ASP A 830 10.74 53.68 -8.87
N LEU A 831 11.81 53.55 -9.67
CA LEU A 831 12.93 52.66 -9.34
C LEU A 831 13.63 53.07 -8.03
N ALA A 832 13.64 54.34 -7.68
CA ALA A 832 14.24 54.82 -6.44
C ALA A 832 13.39 54.46 -5.21
N ALA A 833 12.07 54.55 -5.32
CA ALA A 833 11.15 54.14 -4.29
C ALA A 833 11.18 52.60 -4.11
N GLU A 834 11.29 51.85 -5.21
CA GLU A 834 11.36 50.40 -5.19
C GLU A 834 12.70 49.89 -4.61
N ALA A 835 13.83 50.50 -4.98
CA ALA A 835 15.14 50.21 -4.38
C ALA A 835 15.11 50.42 -2.87
N LYS A 836 14.47 51.50 -2.41
CA LYS A 836 14.32 51.80 -0.98
C LYS A 836 13.43 50.75 -0.27
N ARG A 837 12.39 50.27 -0.94
CA ARG A 837 11.54 49.18 -0.43
C ARG A 837 12.32 47.88 -0.30
N LEU A 838 13.03 47.45 -1.36
CA LEU A 838 13.86 46.26 -1.36
C LEU A 838 14.97 46.31 -0.32
N GLN A 839 15.57 47.52 -0.12
CA GLN A 839 16.57 47.70 0.95
C GLN A 839 15.97 47.45 2.34
N LYS A 840 14.74 47.92 2.58
CA LYS A 840 14.04 47.66 3.84
C LYS A 840 13.70 46.14 4.02
N ASP A 841 13.25 45.49 2.93
CA ASP A 841 12.94 44.06 2.93
C ASP A 841 14.21 43.22 3.17
N LEU A 842 15.35 43.61 2.56
CA LEU A 842 16.66 43.03 2.77
C LEU A 842 17.12 43.13 4.25
N GLU A 843 16.99 44.33 4.84
CA GLU A 843 17.33 44.54 6.25
C GLU A 843 16.46 43.67 7.16
N SER A 844 15.17 43.53 6.85
CA SER A 844 14.25 42.67 7.58
C SER A 844 14.62 41.19 7.47
N ALA A 845 14.91 40.72 6.24
CA ALA A 845 15.30 39.33 5.97
C ALA A 845 16.64 38.98 6.66
N LYS A 846 17.66 39.89 6.59
CA LYS A 846 18.94 39.70 7.28
C LYS A 846 18.78 39.67 8.81
N LYS A 847 17.88 40.49 9.35
CA LYS A 847 17.60 40.47 10.79
C LYS A 847 16.92 39.19 11.22
N GLU A 848 15.98 38.69 10.44
CA GLU A 848 15.32 37.43 10.71
C GLU A 848 16.32 36.24 10.59
N LEU A 849 17.13 36.22 9.53
CA LEU A 849 18.17 35.21 9.32
C LEU A 849 19.12 35.13 10.50
N SER A 850 19.67 36.30 10.91
CA SER A 850 20.56 36.40 12.07
C SER A 850 19.89 35.91 13.37
N GLY A 851 18.58 36.13 13.53
CA GLY A 851 17.79 35.63 14.65
C GLY A 851 17.67 34.09 14.64
N VAL A 852 17.42 33.49 13.49
CA VAL A 852 17.32 32.06 13.30
C VAL A 852 18.67 31.37 13.49
N GLU A 853 19.74 31.91 12.88
CA GLU A 853 21.13 31.43 13.03
C GLU A 853 21.63 31.48 14.48
N ARG A 854 21.33 32.55 15.20
CA ARG A 854 21.65 32.71 16.63
C ARG A 854 20.91 31.63 17.46
N THR A 855 19.68 31.32 17.09
CA THR A 855 18.92 30.26 17.76
C THR A 855 19.52 28.88 17.49
N LEU A 856 19.95 28.61 16.25
CA LEU A 856 20.63 27.36 15.87
C LEU A 856 22.06 27.24 16.44
N ALA A 857 22.74 28.38 16.65
CA ALA A 857 24.05 28.41 17.31
C ALA A 857 24.00 28.20 18.83
N ASN A 858 22.82 28.34 19.44
CA ASN A 858 22.64 28.10 20.87
C ASN A 858 22.62 26.60 21.18
N GLN A 859 23.75 26.09 21.68
CA GLN A 859 23.90 24.66 22.02
C GLN A 859 22.87 24.18 23.06
N GLY A 860 22.45 25.05 23.99
CA GLY A 860 21.42 24.73 24.99
C GLY A 860 20.02 24.57 24.38
N PHE A 861 19.74 25.29 23.28
CA PHE A 861 18.50 25.13 22.52
C PHE A 861 18.55 23.85 21.68
N VAL A 862 19.64 23.63 20.94
CA VAL A 862 19.80 22.47 20.05
C VAL A 862 19.78 21.14 20.83
N ALA A 863 20.30 21.13 22.05
CA ALA A 863 20.30 19.94 22.90
C ALA A 863 18.93 19.60 23.54
N LYS A 864 17.99 20.57 23.60
CA LYS A 864 16.68 20.41 24.26
C LYS A 864 15.47 20.45 23.33
N ALA A 865 15.65 20.98 22.12
CA ALA A 865 14.56 21.10 21.16
C ALA A 865 14.33 19.78 20.40
N ALA A 866 13.07 19.47 20.09
CA ALA A 866 12.73 18.33 19.27
C ALA A 866 13.41 18.41 17.88
N PRO A 867 13.89 17.29 17.30
CA PRO A 867 14.57 17.28 15.99
C PRO A 867 13.79 18.01 14.88
N GLU A 868 12.48 17.85 14.83
CA GLU A 868 11.60 18.52 13.85
C GLU A 868 11.63 20.05 13.96
N VAL A 869 11.80 20.61 15.16
CA VAL A 869 11.89 22.05 15.39
C VAL A 869 13.25 22.57 14.90
N ILE A 870 14.30 21.80 15.07
CA ILE A 870 15.64 22.12 14.59
C ILE A 870 15.65 22.11 13.07
N GLU A 871 15.06 21.10 12.46
CA GLU A 871 14.96 20.93 11.00
C GLU A 871 14.16 22.06 10.35
N LYS A 872 13.01 22.42 10.91
CA LYS A 872 12.23 23.59 10.48
C LYS A 872 13.05 24.89 10.58
N LYS A 873 13.85 25.05 11.61
CA LYS A 873 14.72 26.22 11.77
C LYS A 873 15.86 26.25 10.74
N ARG A 874 16.44 25.07 10.40
CA ARG A 874 17.46 24.96 9.34
C ARG A 874 16.88 25.28 7.97
N ALA A 875 15.75 24.68 7.63
CA ALA A 875 15.02 24.98 6.38
C ALA A 875 14.68 26.47 6.28
N ARG A 876 14.24 27.11 7.38
CA ARG A 876 13.95 28.55 7.39
C ARG A 876 15.21 29.38 7.21
N ALA A 877 16.36 29.00 7.77
CA ALA A 877 17.64 29.69 7.55
C ALA A 877 18.07 29.60 6.07
N GLU A 878 17.91 28.46 5.44
CA GLU A 878 18.22 28.24 4.02
C GLU A 878 17.31 29.09 3.10
N GLU A 879 15.99 29.10 3.36
CA GLU A 879 15.04 29.98 2.67
C GLU A 879 15.42 31.46 2.80
N LEU A 880 15.77 31.90 4.01
CA LEU A 880 16.14 33.27 4.25
C LEU A 880 17.50 33.62 3.61
N THR A 881 18.45 32.71 3.58
CA THR A 881 19.73 32.90 2.89
C THR A 881 19.51 33.11 1.39
N THR A 882 18.66 32.28 0.79
CA THR A 882 18.26 32.42 -0.62
C THR A 882 17.55 33.73 -0.89
N LEU A 883 16.61 34.12 -0.01
CA LEU A 883 15.89 35.39 -0.11
C LEU A 883 16.82 36.60 0.00
N VAL A 884 17.77 36.57 0.94
CA VAL A 884 18.78 37.67 1.09
C VAL A 884 19.62 37.80 -0.18
N ALA A 885 20.13 36.71 -0.76
CA ALA A 885 20.89 36.73 -1.99
C ALA A 885 20.05 37.28 -3.17
N GLN A 886 18.78 36.87 -3.27
CA GLN A 886 17.85 37.41 -4.28
C GLN A 886 17.59 38.89 -4.12
N LEU A 887 17.38 39.38 -2.90
CA LEU A 887 17.15 40.84 -2.64
C LEU A 887 18.42 41.65 -2.89
N GLU A 888 19.61 41.14 -2.56
CA GLU A 888 20.89 41.82 -2.87
C GLU A 888 21.10 41.96 -4.38
N GLN A 889 20.85 40.87 -5.13
CA GLN A 889 20.91 40.91 -6.59
C GLN A 889 19.93 41.92 -7.17
N GLN A 890 18.70 41.95 -6.64
CA GLN A 890 17.67 42.88 -7.10
C GLN A 890 18.03 44.35 -6.85
N ILE A 891 18.63 44.68 -5.72
CA ILE A 891 19.10 46.05 -5.42
C ILE A 891 20.25 46.41 -6.35
N ALA A 892 21.16 45.47 -6.64
CA ALA A 892 22.25 45.69 -7.60
C ALA A 892 21.73 45.96 -9.02
N ASP A 893 20.59 45.39 -9.39
CA ASP A 893 19.97 45.63 -10.71
C ASP A 893 19.48 47.07 -10.88
N PHE A 894 19.21 47.80 -9.80
CA PHE A 894 18.80 49.21 -9.82
C PHE A 894 19.99 50.19 -9.68
N SER A 895 21.18 49.64 -9.39
CA SER A 895 22.40 50.46 -9.32
C SER A 895 23.08 50.56 -10.70
#